data_384ee76a4b205c5759303fd447fe5a64
#
_entry.id   384ee76a4b205c5759303fd447fe5a64
#
_cell.length_a   1.000
_cell.length_b   1.000
_cell.length_c   1.000
_cell.angle_alpha   90.00
_cell.angle_beta   90.00
_cell.angle_gamma   90.00
#
_symmetry.space_group_name_H-M   'P 1'
#
loop_
_entity.id
_entity.type
_entity.pdbx_description
1 polymer ?
#
loop_
_entity_poly.entity_id
_entity_poly.type
_entity_poly.pdbx_seq_one_letter_code
_entity_poly.pdbx_strand_id
1 'polypeptide(L)'
;MYDGLSAFVETLEREGELVRIRREVDPNLEIAEIADRTMKAGGPALLFERPKGSRFPLLINAFGSRRRMSLALGVQDLEEHARAIAELVHTKAPGSARELAEMARKLPALSHAVPRKATHAPCQEVVLEGDAVDLEALPVMTTWPKDGGPFFTLPNVITRDPDTGARNIGMYRMQRIDRRTTAMHWQIHKTGARHFRRAKELGRRLEVAVAFGGDPALTYAATAPLPDGIDEWMFAGFLRGRSVEHVRCKTVDLEVPACADFVLEGYVDPSEPLFDEGPFGDHTGYYTPVDPFPRFHVTCVTHRKNPVYPSTLVGPPPMEDAWLGKATERLFLPLLRMMFPEVVDMNLPIEGAFHNLAIVSIKKQYPHHATRIAHGLWGAGQMSFTKVICVVDEDVDVQNTGEVAWRLLANLDPKRDVSMVDGPVDQLDHGASQALWGGKMAIDGTKKWPEEGYKRDWPDVCTQDDAIKARVDAMWSELGIPLRPAAASAAGNIRGKVEPDLARRAVSPGEHADANREMFDRIAPTYDRLNRVMSLGIDRRWRVRALEMMRPAIDGAAEPRVLDLCAGTLDLAALVEETFPKAHVVACDASEKMLALGRAKVQQVECVVGDALALPFEDASFDAVVCGFGVRNLADLRKGLREVRRVLKPRGIFVTLELFRPRGAASRFVHGAGLRYALPVLGAALAKDREAYEYLAESMEGFVTREAYERLLEEEGFGPVDGTDLTLGMASIVRAHAPRSAREEAAQ
;
A
#
# COMPACT_ATOMS: atom_id res chain seq x y z
N MET A 1 -0.29 -0.13 -16.25
CA MET A 1 -1.48 -0.83 -16.74
C MET A 1 -1.02 -2.02 -17.56
N TYR A 2 -1.59 -3.18 -17.32
CA TYR A 2 -1.29 -4.40 -18.07
C TYR A 2 -2.04 -4.40 -19.41
N ASP A 3 -1.39 -4.85 -20.48
CA ASP A 3 -2.02 -4.88 -21.82
C ASP A 3 -2.93 -6.11 -22.03
N GLY A 4 -3.19 -6.88 -20.99
CA GLY A 4 -4.01 -8.07 -20.95
C GLY A 4 -3.62 -8.92 -19.75
N LEU A 5 -4.41 -9.95 -19.48
CA LEU A 5 -4.19 -10.83 -18.32
C LEU A 5 -2.87 -11.62 -18.44
N SER A 6 -2.43 -11.93 -19.66
CA SER A 6 -1.14 -12.59 -19.91
C SER A 6 0.04 -11.80 -19.34
N ALA A 7 0.04 -10.46 -19.46
CA ALA A 7 1.09 -9.62 -18.89
C ALA A 7 1.09 -9.63 -17.34
N PHE A 8 -0.08 -9.79 -16.74
CA PHE A 8 -0.18 -9.97 -15.29
C PHE A 8 0.32 -11.36 -14.87
N VAL A 9 -0.02 -12.42 -15.62
CA VAL A 9 0.51 -13.78 -15.41
C VAL A 9 2.04 -13.77 -15.45
N GLU A 10 2.66 -13.12 -16.43
CA GLU A 10 4.12 -12.98 -16.53
C GLU A 10 4.71 -12.26 -15.30
N THR A 11 3.99 -11.26 -14.79
CA THR A 11 4.41 -10.55 -13.57
C THR A 11 4.32 -11.46 -12.35
N LEU A 12 3.21 -12.18 -12.15
CA LEU A 12 3.07 -13.14 -11.06
C LEU A 12 4.15 -14.23 -11.10
N GLU A 13 4.48 -14.71 -12.30
CA GLU A 13 5.51 -15.72 -12.48
C GLU A 13 6.91 -15.20 -12.12
N ARG A 14 7.27 -14.00 -12.59
CA ARG A 14 8.53 -13.34 -12.25
C ARG A 14 8.69 -13.07 -10.76
N GLU A 15 7.60 -12.75 -10.07
CA GLU A 15 7.56 -12.49 -8.62
C GLU A 15 7.47 -13.78 -7.78
N GLY A 16 7.43 -14.96 -8.42
CA GLY A 16 7.30 -16.23 -7.72
C GLY A 16 5.91 -16.50 -7.12
N GLU A 17 4.90 -15.74 -7.55
CA GLU A 17 3.52 -15.79 -7.05
C GLU A 17 2.59 -16.65 -7.93
N LEU A 18 3.14 -17.46 -8.87
CA LEU A 18 2.36 -18.27 -9.81
C LEU A 18 2.93 -19.68 -9.98
N VAL A 19 2.04 -20.66 -10.06
CA VAL A 19 2.35 -22.04 -10.46
C VAL A 19 1.58 -22.39 -11.74
N ARG A 20 2.28 -22.92 -12.75
CA ARG A 20 1.69 -23.45 -13.98
C ARG A 20 1.36 -24.93 -13.85
N ILE A 21 0.11 -25.30 -14.10
CA ILE A 21 -0.38 -26.67 -14.07
C ILE A 21 -0.57 -27.13 -15.51
N ARG A 22 0.35 -27.99 -15.97
CA ARG A 22 0.38 -28.50 -17.36
C ARG A 22 -0.46 -29.74 -17.56
N ARG A 23 -0.83 -30.41 -16.45
CA ARG A 23 -1.74 -31.56 -16.49
C ARG A 23 -3.13 -31.10 -16.91
N GLU A 24 -3.84 -31.93 -17.66
CA GLU A 24 -5.26 -31.72 -17.91
C GLU A 24 -6.05 -31.90 -16.62
N VAL A 25 -6.91 -30.92 -16.27
CA VAL A 25 -7.73 -30.91 -15.05
C VAL A 25 -9.17 -30.51 -15.43
N ASP A 26 -10.14 -31.16 -14.82
CA ASP A 26 -11.55 -30.92 -15.10
C ASP A 26 -12.02 -29.60 -14.42
N PRO A 27 -12.62 -28.65 -15.18
CA PRO A 27 -13.27 -27.47 -14.59
C PRO A 27 -14.46 -27.82 -13.70
N ASN A 28 -15.01 -29.01 -13.86
CA ASN A 28 -16.08 -29.49 -13.00
C ASN A 28 -15.48 -30.06 -11.69
N LEU A 29 -15.47 -29.26 -10.64
CA LEU A 29 -15.03 -29.58 -9.27
C LEU A 29 -13.53 -29.75 -9.05
N GLU A 30 -12.73 -30.35 -9.99
CA GLU A 30 -11.32 -30.64 -9.72
C GLU A 30 -10.46 -29.36 -9.59
N ILE A 31 -10.63 -28.40 -10.53
CA ILE A 31 -9.93 -27.12 -10.45
C ILE A 31 -10.31 -26.38 -9.15
N ALA A 32 -11.61 -26.42 -8.78
CA ALA A 32 -12.09 -25.79 -7.56
C ALA A 32 -11.46 -26.40 -6.30
N GLU A 33 -11.38 -27.73 -6.20
CA GLU A 33 -10.75 -28.41 -5.06
C GLU A 33 -9.25 -28.10 -4.93
N ILE A 34 -8.53 -28.07 -6.07
CA ILE A 34 -7.10 -27.69 -6.07
C ILE A 34 -6.94 -26.23 -5.61
N ALA A 35 -7.79 -25.33 -6.12
CA ALA A 35 -7.77 -23.91 -5.75
C ALA A 35 -8.13 -23.70 -4.27
N ASP A 36 -9.14 -24.38 -3.74
CA ASP A 36 -9.56 -24.30 -2.34
C ASP A 36 -8.42 -24.67 -1.38
N ARG A 37 -7.76 -25.78 -1.61
CA ARG A 37 -6.58 -26.20 -0.81
C ARG A 37 -5.45 -25.17 -0.91
N THR A 38 -5.22 -24.63 -2.10
CA THR A 38 -4.16 -23.64 -2.34
C THR A 38 -4.46 -22.34 -1.62
N MET A 39 -5.69 -21.83 -1.70
CA MET A 39 -6.12 -20.60 -1.03
C MET A 39 -6.02 -20.72 0.49
N LYS A 40 -6.51 -21.83 1.07
CA LYS A 40 -6.46 -22.10 2.51
C LYS A 40 -5.05 -22.29 3.05
N ALA A 41 -4.13 -22.75 2.21
CA ALA A 41 -2.71 -22.84 2.55
C ALA A 41 -1.94 -21.51 2.34
N GLY A 42 -2.59 -20.42 1.90
CA GLY A 42 -1.91 -19.18 1.53
C GLY A 42 -1.01 -19.33 0.31
N GLY A 43 -1.30 -20.27 -0.57
CA GLY A 43 -0.50 -20.62 -1.73
C GLY A 43 -0.61 -19.64 -2.91
N PRO A 44 0.15 -19.86 -3.99
CA PRO A 44 0.28 -18.96 -5.13
C PRO A 44 -0.98 -18.94 -6.03
N ALA A 45 -1.00 -18.04 -7.01
CA ALA A 45 -1.91 -18.10 -8.13
C ALA A 45 -1.67 -19.37 -8.96
N LEU A 46 -2.71 -19.92 -9.58
CA LEU A 46 -2.64 -21.13 -10.37
C LEU A 46 -3.06 -20.83 -11.82
N LEU A 47 -2.21 -21.20 -12.78
CA LEU A 47 -2.55 -21.18 -14.20
C LEU A 47 -2.70 -22.61 -14.71
N PHE A 48 -3.93 -23.04 -14.95
CA PHE A 48 -4.22 -24.30 -15.61
C PHE A 48 -4.10 -24.12 -17.12
N GLU A 49 -3.03 -24.67 -17.71
CA GLU A 49 -2.75 -24.51 -19.15
C GLU A 49 -3.70 -25.39 -20.03
N ARG A 50 -4.26 -26.44 -19.47
CA ARG A 50 -5.09 -27.42 -20.19
C ARG A 50 -6.35 -27.79 -19.39
N PRO A 51 -7.30 -26.86 -19.21
CA PRO A 51 -8.61 -27.25 -18.67
C PRO A 51 -9.30 -28.21 -19.63
N LYS A 52 -9.85 -29.32 -19.10
CA LYS A 52 -10.54 -30.33 -19.90
C LYS A 52 -11.72 -29.71 -20.65
N GLY A 53 -11.84 -30.01 -21.94
CA GLY A 53 -12.92 -29.50 -22.79
C GLY A 53 -12.74 -28.05 -23.27
N SER A 54 -11.65 -27.37 -22.91
CA SER A 54 -11.37 -26.02 -23.38
C SER A 54 -9.94 -25.88 -23.92
N ARG A 55 -9.78 -25.03 -24.93
CA ARG A 55 -8.46 -24.66 -25.45
C ARG A 55 -7.82 -23.47 -24.72
N PHE A 56 -8.60 -22.81 -23.85
CA PHE A 56 -8.18 -21.59 -23.18
C PHE A 56 -7.62 -21.91 -21.79
N PRO A 57 -6.43 -21.39 -21.42
CA PRO A 57 -5.92 -21.54 -20.07
C PRO A 57 -6.78 -20.79 -19.07
N LEU A 58 -6.85 -21.30 -17.83
CA LEU A 58 -7.61 -20.72 -16.73
C LEU A 58 -6.69 -20.24 -15.63
N LEU A 59 -6.82 -18.99 -15.23
CA LEU A 59 -6.11 -18.36 -14.10
C LEU A 59 -7.06 -18.23 -12.90
N ILE A 60 -6.61 -18.68 -11.72
CA ILE A 60 -7.37 -18.59 -10.46
C ILE A 60 -6.43 -18.24 -9.30
N ASN A 61 -6.97 -17.70 -8.22
CA ASN A 61 -6.24 -17.21 -7.06
C ASN A 61 -5.26 -16.06 -7.39
N ALA A 62 -5.57 -15.29 -8.41
CA ALA A 62 -4.73 -14.20 -8.91
C ALA A 62 -4.67 -13.00 -7.96
N PHE A 63 -5.68 -12.85 -7.09
CA PHE A 63 -5.81 -11.78 -6.09
C PHE A 63 -5.64 -12.27 -4.64
N GLY A 64 -5.42 -13.57 -4.41
CA GLY A 64 -5.52 -14.26 -3.13
C GLY A 64 -4.38 -14.02 -2.13
N SER A 65 -3.71 -12.85 -2.16
CA SER A 65 -2.77 -12.38 -1.13
C SER A 65 -2.60 -10.87 -1.20
N ARG A 66 -2.11 -10.26 -0.09
CA ARG A 66 -1.76 -8.82 -0.09
C ARG A 66 -0.76 -8.50 -1.22
N ARG A 67 0.25 -9.35 -1.41
CA ARG A 67 1.27 -9.16 -2.46
C ARG A 67 0.65 -9.17 -3.85
N ARG A 68 -0.18 -10.17 -4.16
CA ARG A 68 -0.84 -10.27 -5.48
C ARG A 68 -1.82 -9.12 -5.71
N MET A 69 -2.59 -8.70 -4.69
CA MET A 69 -3.43 -7.50 -4.79
C MET A 69 -2.61 -6.23 -5.05
N SER A 70 -1.49 -6.04 -4.37
CA SER A 70 -0.60 -4.90 -4.63
C SER A 70 -0.06 -4.92 -6.05
N LEU A 71 0.39 -6.08 -6.56
CA LEU A 71 0.81 -6.26 -7.97
C LEU A 71 -0.32 -5.97 -8.94
N ALA A 72 -1.53 -6.48 -8.67
CA ALA A 72 -2.73 -6.23 -9.47
C ALA A 72 -3.06 -4.74 -9.59
N LEU A 73 -2.92 -3.99 -8.51
CA LEU A 73 -3.17 -2.54 -8.47
C LEU A 73 -1.93 -1.70 -8.80
N GLY A 74 -0.77 -2.32 -9.07
CA GLY A 74 0.44 -1.65 -9.54
C GLY A 74 1.18 -0.84 -8.48
N VAL A 75 1.10 -1.25 -7.23
CA VAL A 75 1.75 -0.63 -6.07
C VAL A 75 2.58 -1.66 -5.31
N GLN A 76 3.48 -1.21 -4.45
CA GLN A 76 4.19 -2.09 -3.54
C GLN A 76 3.31 -2.45 -2.33
N ASP A 77 2.52 -1.49 -1.85
CA ASP A 77 1.58 -1.66 -0.75
C ASP A 77 0.26 -0.92 -1.04
N LEU A 78 -0.88 -1.51 -0.65
CA LEU A 78 -2.22 -0.93 -0.81
C LEU A 78 -2.36 0.44 -0.13
N GLU A 79 -1.59 0.69 0.93
CA GLU A 79 -1.56 1.99 1.62
C GLU A 79 -1.08 3.15 0.73
N GLU A 80 -0.38 2.87 -0.38
CA GLU A 80 -0.02 3.91 -1.34
C GLU A 80 -1.26 4.51 -2.00
N HIS A 81 -2.21 3.67 -2.40
CA HIS A 81 -3.48 4.14 -2.95
C HIS A 81 -4.35 4.82 -1.89
N ALA A 82 -4.39 4.28 -0.66
CA ALA A 82 -5.10 4.92 0.44
C ALA A 82 -4.58 6.35 0.70
N ARG A 83 -3.26 6.54 0.70
CA ARG A 83 -2.65 7.87 0.84
C ARG A 83 -2.98 8.79 -0.35
N ALA A 84 -2.94 8.28 -1.59
CA ALA A 84 -3.30 9.06 -2.77
C ALA A 84 -4.77 9.51 -2.74
N ILE A 85 -5.68 8.65 -2.30
CA ILE A 85 -7.09 8.98 -2.11
C ILE A 85 -7.25 10.01 -0.98
N ALA A 86 -6.57 9.83 0.16
CA ALA A 86 -6.58 10.79 1.26
C ALA A 86 -6.11 12.19 0.81
N GLU A 87 -5.04 12.27 0.03
CA GLU A 87 -4.56 13.54 -0.52
C GLU A 87 -5.57 14.20 -1.47
N LEU A 88 -6.26 13.41 -2.30
CA LEU A 88 -7.29 13.91 -3.21
C LEU A 88 -8.48 14.48 -2.41
N VAL A 89 -8.93 13.75 -1.42
CA VAL A 89 -10.09 14.05 -0.59
C VAL A 89 -9.85 15.29 0.30
N HIS A 90 -8.65 15.45 0.86
CA HIS A 90 -8.29 16.60 1.70
C HIS A 90 -7.88 17.85 0.89
N THR A 91 -7.95 17.82 -0.45
CA THR A 91 -7.68 19.00 -1.28
C THR A 91 -8.81 20.01 -1.11
N LYS A 92 -8.57 21.07 -0.34
CA LYS A 92 -9.51 22.19 -0.19
C LYS A 92 -9.70 22.93 -1.51
N ALA A 93 -10.89 23.51 -1.72
CA ALA A 93 -11.11 24.43 -2.81
C ALA A 93 -10.06 25.55 -2.74
N PRO A 94 -9.38 25.90 -3.84
CA PRO A 94 -8.28 26.85 -3.83
C PRO A 94 -8.81 28.25 -3.46
N GLY A 95 -8.32 28.79 -2.35
CA GLY A 95 -8.62 30.15 -1.88
C GLY A 95 -7.64 31.20 -2.41
N SER A 96 -6.58 30.78 -3.13
CA SER A 96 -5.55 31.66 -3.65
C SER A 96 -5.09 31.22 -5.05
N ALA A 97 -4.52 32.15 -5.82
CA ALA A 97 -3.93 31.87 -7.16
C ALA A 97 -2.80 30.81 -7.06
N ARG A 98 -2.09 30.74 -5.95
CA ARG A 98 -1.05 29.74 -5.67
C ARG A 98 -1.65 28.35 -5.50
N GLU A 99 -2.72 28.23 -4.72
CA GLU A 99 -3.44 26.97 -4.50
C GLU A 99 -4.13 26.50 -5.77
N LEU A 100 -4.66 27.44 -6.60
CA LEU A 100 -5.19 27.13 -7.92
C LEU A 100 -4.10 26.58 -8.85
N ALA A 101 -2.90 27.14 -8.83
CA ALA A 101 -1.76 26.64 -9.59
C ALA A 101 -1.28 25.26 -9.06
N GLU A 102 -1.36 25.01 -7.75
CA GLU A 102 -1.06 23.70 -7.16
C GLU A 102 -2.12 22.66 -7.53
N MET A 103 -3.39 23.03 -7.55
CA MET A 103 -4.48 22.17 -8.02
C MET A 103 -4.37 21.88 -9.53
N ALA A 104 -4.02 22.88 -10.34
CA ALA A 104 -3.75 22.72 -11.77
C ALA A 104 -2.59 21.74 -12.05
N ARG A 105 -1.60 21.65 -11.15
CA ARG A 105 -0.52 20.66 -11.24
C ARG A 105 -0.96 19.23 -10.89
N LYS A 106 -2.05 19.06 -10.14
CA LYS A 106 -2.66 17.75 -9.86
C LYS A 106 -3.59 17.28 -10.98
N LEU A 107 -4.07 18.18 -11.82
CA LEU A 107 -4.92 17.87 -12.99
C LEU A 107 -4.32 16.82 -13.96
N PRO A 108 -3.00 16.77 -14.24
CA PRO A 108 -2.45 15.72 -15.08
C PRO A 108 -2.65 14.30 -14.50
N ALA A 109 -2.56 14.13 -13.16
CA ALA A 109 -2.83 12.85 -12.53
C ALA A 109 -4.31 12.44 -12.66
N LEU A 110 -5.22 13.41 -12.60
CA LEU A 110 -6.65 13.20 -12.83
C LEU A 110 -6.98 13.01 -14.34
N SER A 111 -6.15 13.53 -15.25
CA SER A 111 -6.36 13.32 -16.69
C SER A 111 -6.24 11.86 -17.11
N HIS A 112 -5.47 11.05 -16.33
CA HIS A 112 -5.37 9.61 -16.53
C HIS A 112 -6.64 8.85 -16.06
N ALA A 113 -7.48 9.48 -15.25
CA ALA A 113 -8.76 8.89 -14.85
C ALA A 113 -9.78 8.89 -16.01
N VAL A 114 -9.65 9.78 -17.00
CA VAL A 114 -10.63 9.86 -18.10
C VAL A 114 -10.38 8.72 -19.10
N PRO A 115 -11.38 7.82 -19.33
CA PRO A 115 -11.26 6.77 -20.33
C PRO A 115 -11.03 7.33 -21.74
N ARG A 116 -10.29 6.62 -22.59
CA ARG A 116 -9.95 7.04 -23.94
C ARG A 116 -10.33 5.99 -24.96
N LYS A 117 -10.73 6.44 -26.16
CA LYS A 117 -10.98 5.53 -27.27
C LYS A 117 -9.65 4.92 -27.74
N ALA A 118 -9.59 3.60 -27.80
CA ALA A 118 -8.44 2.87 -28.31
C ALA A 118 -8.34 2.97 -29.85
N THR A 119 -7.11 2.95 -30.37
CA THR A 119 -6.82 2.82 -31.80
C THR A 119 -6.69 1.35 -32.23
N HIS A 120 -6.46 0.46 -31.29
CA HIS A 120 -6.32 -0.99 -31.50
C HIS A 120 -7.19 -1.73 -30.48
N ALA A 121 -7.81 -2.83 -30.88
CA ALA A 121 -8.76 -3.61 -30.09
C ALA A 121 -8.33 -5.08 -29.95
N PRO A 122 -7.35 -5.39 -29.09
CA PRO A 122 -6.93 -6.80 -28.89
C PRO A 122 -8.09 -7.71 -28.50
N CYS A 123 -9.05 -7.24 -27.70
CA CYS A 123 -10.23 -8.00 -27.31
C CYS A 123 -11.15 -8.39 -28.48
N GLN A 124 -10.93 -7.84 -29.68
CA GLN A 124 -11.73 -8.09 -30.89
C GLN A 124 -10.94 -8.75 -32.03
N GLU A 125 -9.81 -9.39 -31.72
CA GLU A 125 -9.02 -10.11 -32.74
C GLU A 125 -9.73 -11.34 -33.29
N VAL A 126 -10.57 -11.97 -32.49
CA VAL A 126 -11.47 -13.07 -32.89
C VAL A 126 -12.91 -12.62 -32.58
N VAL A 127 -13.79 -12.82 -33.55
CA VAL A 127 -15.21 -12.43 -33.44
C VAL A 127 -16.06 -13.65 -33.78
N LEU A 128 -16.95 -14.02 -32.87
CA LEU A 128 -17.88 -15.15 -33.01
C LEU A 128 -19.30 -14.62 -32.86
N GLU A 129 -20.10 -14.67 -33.90
CA GLU A 129 -21.47 -14.15 -33.93
C GLU A 129 -22.50 -15.24 -34.24
N GLY A 130 -23.71 -15.05 -33.77
CA GLY A 130 -24.83 -15.90 -34.05
C GLY A 130 -24.59 -17.37 -33.67
N ASP A 131 -24.62 -18.29 -34.61
CA ASP A 131 -24.44 -19.73 -34.37
C ASP A 131 -23.03 -20.13 -34.00
N ALA A 132 -22.03 -19.26 -34.24
CA ALA A 132 -20.66 -19.45 -33.84
C ALA A 132 -20.43 -19.16 -32.33
N VAL A 133 -21.39 -18.56 -31.65
CA VAL A 133 -21.31 -18.33 -30.19
C VAL A 133 -21.44 -19.66 -29.46
N ASP A 134 -20.44 -19.96 -28.63
CA ASP A 134 -20.39 -21.18 -27.83
C ASP A 134 -19.74 -20.92 -26.46
N LEU A 135 -20.56 -20.73 -25.42
CA LEU A 135 -20.11 -20.54 -24.04
C LEU A 135 -19.56 -21.85 -23.41
N GLU A 136 -19.84 -23.02 -24.01
CA GLU A 136 -19.34 -24.31 -23.53
C GLU A 136 -17.85 -24.51 -23.88
N ALA A 137 -17.35 -23.77 -24.88
CA ALA A 137 -15.94 -23.76 -25.24
C ALA A 137 -15.06 -23.03 -24.19
N LEU A 138 -15.65 -22.21 -23.29
CA LEU A 138 -14.96 -21.53 -22.21
C LEU A 138 -14.81 -22.46 -20.99
N PRO A 139 -13.69 -22.39 -20.23
CA PRO A 139 -13.48 -23.26 -19.07
C PRO A 139 -14.23 -22.72 -17.84
N VAL A 140 -15.56 -22.57 -17.96
CA VAL A 140 -16.42 -22.12 -16.89
C VAL A 140 -16.57 -23.24 -15.87
N MET A 141 -16.31 -22.93 -14.59
CA MET A 141 -16.24 -23.92 -13.53
C MET A 141 -17.62 -24.19 -12.90
N THR A 142 -17.87 -25.45 -12.51
CA THR A 142 -18.74 -25.82 -11.42
C THR A 142 -17.88 -25.88 -10.17
N THR A 143 -18.19 -25.04 -9.17
CA THR A 143 -17.26 -24.84 -8.05
C THR A 143 -17.54 -25.76 -6.88
N TRP A 144 -18.81 -26.00 -6.57
CA TRP A 144 -19.21 -26.87 -5.45
C TRP A 144 -20.22 -27.94 -5.89
N PRO A 145 -20.27 -29.09 -5.20
CA PRO A 145 -21.09 -30.25 -5.65
C PRO A 145 -22.58 -29.98 -5.79
N LYS A 146 -23.13 -28.95 -5.12
CA LYS A 146 -24.56 -28.62 -5.18
C LYS A 146 -24.85 -27.37 -6.01
N ASP A 147 -23.84 -26.82 -6.70
CA ASP A 147 -24.07 -25.70 -7.62
C ASP A 147 -25.05 -26.12 -8.73
N GLY A 148 -25.93 -25.19 -9.10
CA GLY A 148 -26.92 -25.42 -10.16
C GLY A 148 -26.35 -25.58 -11.56
N GLY A 149 -25.02 -25.49 -11.71
CA GLY A 149 -24.28 -25.61 -12.96
C GLY A 149 -22.98 -24.84 -12.93
N PRO A 150 -22.32 -24.61 -14.08
CA PRO A 150 -21.11 -23.81 -14.16
C PRO A 150 -21.42 -22.31 -14.09
N PHE A 151 -20.55 -21.56 -13.38
CA PHE A 151 -20.71 -20.14 -13.14
C PHE A 151 -19.51 -19.32 -13.61
N PHE A 152 -19.77 -18.18 -14.25
CA PHE A 152 -18.82 -17.12 -14.47
C PHE A 152 -18.64 -16.32 -13.17
N THR A 153 -17.43 -16.23 -12.63
CA THR A 153 -17.19 -15.75 -11.27
C THR A 153 -16.45 -14.42 -11.19
N LEU A 154 -15.77 -13.96 -12.25
CA LEU A 154 -15.11 -12.66 -12.35
C LEU A 154 -15.57 -11.81 -13.56
N PRO A 155 -16.87 -11.70 -13.85
CA PRO A 155 -17.36 -10.92 -14.97
C PRO A 155 -17.42 -9.43 -14.62
N ASN A 156 -16.95 -8.57 -15.50
CA ASN A 156 -17.17 -7.13 -15.47
C ASN A 156 -18.40 -6.82 -16.35
N VAL A 157 -19.57 -6.75 -15.73
CA VAL A 157 -20.85 -6.56 -16.43
C VAL A 157 -21.11 -5.08 -16.65
N ILE A 158 -21.23 -4.69 -17.91
CA ILE A 158 -21.38 -3.31 -18.36
C ILE A 158 -22.82 -3.09 -18.84
N THR A 159 -23.49 -2.09 -18.25
CA THR A 159 -24.82 -1.63 -18.65
C THR A 159 -24.86 -0.11 -18.72
N ARG A 160 -25.89 0.43 -19.36
CA ARG A 160 -26.19 1.86 -19.32
C ARG A 160 -27.53 2.13 -18.67
N ASP A 161 -27.57 3.19 -17.88
CA ASP A 161 -28.82 3.71 -17.33
C ASP A 161 -29.78 4.07 -18.47
N PRO A 162 -30.99 3.49 -18.48
CA PRO A 162 -31.94 3.70 -19.57
C PRO A 162 -32.41 5.14 -19.77
N ASP A 163 -32.34 5.99 -18.75
CA ASP A 163 -32.77 7.39 -18.81
C ASP A 163 -31.60 8.35 -19.10
N THR A 164 -30.48 8.16 -18.45
CA THR A 164 -29.34 9.09 -18.48
C THR A 164 -28.23 8.67 -19.44
N GLY A 165 -28.17 7.37 -19.81
CA GLY A 165 -27.05 6.80 -20.56
C GLY A 165 -25.76 6.61 -19.75
N ALA A 166 -25.79 6.88 -18.44
CA ALA A 166 -24.64 6.71 -17.58
C ALA A 166 -24.23 5.21 -17.52
N ARG A 167 -22.93 4.96 -17.69
CA ARG A 167 -22.37 3.60 -17.61
C ARG A 167 -22.28 3.14 -16.16
N ASN A 168 -22.53 1.85 -15.95
CA ASN A 168 -22.23 1.13 -14.74
C ASN A 168 -21.44 -0.13 -15.08
N ILE A 169 -20.46 -0.47 -14.28
CA ILE A 169 -19.69 -1.70 -14.39
C ILE A 169 -19.70 -2.38 -13.01
N GLY A 170 -20.25 -3.57 -12.95
CA GLY A 170 -20.35 -4.31 -11.71
C GLY A 170 -19.94 -5.77 -11.87
N MET A 171 -19.44 -6.35 -10.80
CA MET A 171 -19.16 -7.78 -10.75
C MET A 171 -20.41 -8.52 -10.27
N TYR A 172 -21.03 -9.29 -11.19
CA TYR A 172 -22.21 -10.07 -10.92
C TYR A 172 -22.02 -11.47 -11.49
N ARG A 173 -22.04 -12.52 -10.64
CA ARG A 173 -21.92 -13.90 -11.13
C ARG A 173 -23.00 -14.22 -12.18
N MET A 174 -22.67 -15.14 -13.08
CA MET A 174 -23.62 -15.58 -14.11
C MET A 174 -23.61 -17.10 -14.21
N GLN A 175 -24.78 -17.74 -14.06
CA GLN A 175 -24.91 -19.19 -14.30
C GLN A 175 -25.03 -19.46 -15.81
N ARG A 176 -24.16 -20.31 -16.37
CA ARG A 176 -24.34 -20.77 -17.75
C ARG A 176 -25.54 -21.69 -17.83
N ILE A 177 -26.53 -21.37 -18.67
CA ILE A 177 -27.71 -22.16 -18.93
C ILE A 177 -27.48 -23.11 -20.12
N ASP A 178 -27.00 -22.53 -21.22
CA ASP A 178 -26.71 -23.26 -22.45
C ASP A 178 -25.58 -22.56 -23.24
N ARG A 179 -25.39 -22.92 -24.51
CA ARG A 179 -24.33 -22.40 -25.38
C ARG A 179 -24.37 -20.89 -25.60
N ARG A 180 -25.51 -20.22 -25.38
CA ARG A 180 -25.73 -18.80 -25.70
C ARG A 180 -26.46 -18.02 -24.62
N THR A 181 -26.80 -18.66 -23.51
CA THR A 181 -27.62 -18.02 -22.47
C THR A 181 -27.02 -18.21 -21.10
N THR A 182 -27.07 -17.16 -20.29
CA THR A 182 -26.72 -17.19 -18.88
C THR A 182 -27.84 -16.59 -18.04
N ALA A 183 -27.94 -16.95 -16.75
CA ALA A 183 -28.69 -16.18 -15.76
C ALA A 183 -27.80 -15.06 -15.21
N MET A 184 -28.34 -13.86 -15.06
CA MET A 184 -27.62 -12.68 -14.59
C MET A 184 -28.00 -12.36 -13.13
N HIS A 185 -27.11 -12.63 -12.18
CA HIS A 185 -27.37 -12.47 -10.74
C HIS A 185 -27.36 -11.00 -10.31
N TRP A 186 -28.41 -10.25 -10.61
CA TRP A 186 -28.57 -8.86 -10.19
C TRP A 186 -29.30 -8.73 -8.86
N GLN A 187 -28.58 -8.72 -7.76
CA GLN A 187 -29.15 -8.44 -6.45
C GLN A 187 -29.90 -7.11 -6.42
N ILE A 188 -30.98 -7.03 -5.67
CA ILE A 188 -31.95 -5.94 -5.67
C ILE A 188 -31.35 -4.54 -5.44
N HIS A 189 -30.30 -4.46 -4.63
CA HIS A 189 -29.65 -3.19 -4.27
C HIS A 189 -28.61 -2.70 -5.28
N LYS A 190 -28.23 -3.53 -6.26
CA LYS A 190 -27.18 -3.23 -7.21
C LYS A 190 -27.67 -2.36 -8.37
N THR A 191 -26.76 -1.56 -8.94
CA THR A 191 -27.07 -0.65 -10.06
C THR A 191 -27.55 -1.41 -11.29
N GLY A 192 -26.99 -2.58 -11.61
CA GLY A 192 -27.49 -3.44 -12.71
C GLY A 192 -28.96 -3.81 -12.55
N ALA A 193 -29.40 -4.16 -11.32
CA ALA A 193 -30.81 -4.42 -11.03
C ALA A 193 -31.68 -3.17 -11.19
N ARG A 194 -31.17 -1.97 -10.85
CA ARG A 194 -31.87 -0.68 -11.08
C ARG A 194 -32.09 -0.44 -12.58
N HIS A 195 -31.06 -0.64 -13.40
CA HIS A 195 -31.16 -0.52 -14.85
C HIS A 195 -32.14 -1.51 -15.47
N PHE A 196 -32.13 -2.77 -15.01
CA PHE A 196 -33.08 -3.79 -15.43
C PHE A 196 -34.53 -3.42 -15.08
N ARG A 197 -34.82 -2.99 -13.84
CA ARG A 197 -36.15 -2.53 -13.44
C ARG A 197 -36.61 -1.35 -14.31
N ARG A 198 -35.73 -0.40 -14.57
CA ARG A 198 -36.06 0.76 -15.41
C ARG A 198 -36.32 0.37 -16.86
N ALA A 199 -35.54 -0.54 -17.43
CA ALA A 199 -35.77 -1.08 -18.77
C ALA A 199 -37.13 -1.81 -18.87
N LYS A 200 -37.52 -2.54 -17.79
CA LYS A 200 -38.80 -3.19 -17.69
C LYS A 200 -39.97 -2.20 -17.69
N GLU A 201 -39.87 -1.12 -16.91
CA GLU A 201 -40.88 -0.04 -16.89
C GLU A 201 -41.05 0.62 -18.27
N LEU A 202 -39.93 0.76 -19.01
CA LEU A 202 -39.92 1.35 -20.37
C LEU A 202 -40.31 0.35 -21.47
N GLY A 203 -40.55 -0.95 -21.15
CA GLY A 203 -40.94 -2.00 -22.10
C GLY A 203 -39.87 -2.27 -23.18
N ARG A 204 -38.60 -2.13 -22.87
CA ARG A 204 -37.49 -2.32 -23.83
C ARG A 204 -36.39 -3.24 -23.29
N ARG A 205 -35.66 -3.88 -24.20
CA ARG A 205 -34.48 -4.67 -23.89
C ARG A 205 -33.39 -3.80 -23.28
N LEU A 206 -32.62 -4.39 -22.37
CA LEU A 206 -31.39 -3.79 -21.83
C LEU A 206 -30.19 -4.46 -22.50
N GLU A 207 -29.41 -3.66 -23.24
CA GLU A 207 -28.15 -4.12 -23.80
C GLU A 207 -27.12 -4.36 -22.68
N VAL A 208 -26.34 -5.43 -22.81
CA VAL A 208 -25.33 -5.84 -21.83
C VAL A 208 -24.06 -6.26 -22.56
N ALA A 209 -22.93 -5.83 -22.07
CA ALA A 209 -21.63 -6.36 -22.43
C ALA A 209 -20.92 -6.88 -21.16
N VAL A 210 -20.20 -7.99 -21.28
CA VAL A 210 -19.47 -8.58 -20.16
C VAL A 210 -18.03 -8.79 -20.57
N ALA A 211 -17.10 -8.10 -19.89
CA ALA A 211 -15.67 -8.23 -20.13
C ALA A 211 -15.01 -9.13 -19.07
N PHE A 212 -14.04 -9.93 -19.48
CA PHE A 212 -13.23 -10.78 -18.61
C PHE A 212 -11.76 -10.51 -18.86
N GLY A 213 -10.97 -10.52 -17.79
CA GLY A 213 -9.52 -10.31 -17.89
C GLY A 213 -9.13 -8.87 -18.21
N GLY A 214 -8.06 -8.72 -18.96
CA GLY A 214 -7.45 -7.41 -19.19
C GLY A 214 -6.55 -6.99 -18.04
N ASP A 215 -6.56 -5.69 -17.72
CA ASP A 215 -5.85 -5.18 -16.54
C ASP A 215 -6.60 -5.56 -15.25
N PRO A 216 -5.93 -6.18 -14.25
CA PRO A 216 -6.57 -6.60 -13.01
C PRO A 216 -7.26 -5.47 -12.22
N ALA A 217 -6.80 -4.22 -12.39
CA ALA A 217 -7.44 -3.07 -11.76
C ALA A 217 -8.88 -2.83 -12.27
N LEU A 218 -9.22 -3.29 -13.48
CA LEU A 218 -10.59 -3.25 -14.00
C LEU A 218 -11.50 -4.20 -13.21
N THR A 219 -11.00 -5.42 -12.95
CA THR A 219 -11.71 -6.42 -12.14
C THR A 219 -11.95 -5.90 -10.72
N TYR A 220 -10.92 -5.30 -10.10
CA TYR A 220 -11.09 -4.70 -8.77
C TYR A 220 -12.07 -3.51 -8.78
N ALA A 221 -11.95 -2.60 -9.77
CA ALA A 221 -12.83 -1.43 -9.85
C ALA A 221 -14.31 -1.81 -9.98
N ALA A 222 -14.63 -2.94 -10.65
CA ALA A 222 -16.00 -3.46 -10.75
C ALA A 222 -16.57 -3.96 -9.41
N THR A 223 -15.74 -4.13 -8.37
CA THR A 223 -16.17 -4.50 -7.01
C THR A 223 -16.20 -3.32 -6.05
N ALA A 224 -15.57 -2.21 -6.42
CA ALA A 224 -15.37 -1.06 -5.55
C ALA A 224 -16.70 -0.35 -5.21
N PRO A 225 -16.93 0.03 -3.94
CA PRO A 225 -18.15 0.74 -3.53
C PRO A 225 -18.05 2.24 -3.86
N LEU A 226 -18.03 2.56 -5.15
CA LEU A 226 -17.88 3.93 -5.62
C LEU A 226 -19.17 4.73 -5.38
N PRO A 227 -19.06 6.02 -5.03
CA PRO A 227 -20.20 6.93 -5.00
C PRO A 227 -20.83 7.10 -6.39
N ASP A 228 -22.14 7.38 -6.41
CA ASP A 228 -22.84 7.70 -7.66
C ASP A 228 -22.14 8.83 -8.44
N GLY A 229 -21.97 8.61 -9.73
CA GLY A 229 -21.30 9.55 -10.63
C GLY A 229 -19.80 9.36 -10.81
N ILE A 230 -19.18 8.46 -10.08
CA ILE A 230 -17.79 8.03 -10.31
C ILE A 230 -17.81 6.73 -11.13
N ASP A 231 -17.31 6.81 -12.35
CA ASP A 231 -17.22 5.68 -13.27
C ASP A 231 -16.07 4.73 -12.85
N GLU A 232 -16.29 3.42 -12.91
CA GLU A 232 -15.34 2.40 -12.50
C GLU A 232 -14.06 2.42 -13.35
N TRP A 233 -14.15 2.78 -14.64
CA TRP A 233 -12.95 2.94 -15.46
C TRP A 233 -12.17 4.20 -15.10
N MET A 234 -12.84 5.26 -14.65
CA MET A 234 -12.13 6.42 -14.09
C MET A 234 -11.35 6.03 -12.86
N PHE A 235 -11.94 5.22 -11.98
CA PHE A 235 -11.27 4.72 -10.79
C PHE A 235 -10.10 3.78 -11.13
N ALA A 236 -10.28 2.83 -12.05
CA ALA A 236 -9.20 1.98 -12.52
C ALA A 236 -8.05 2.79 -13.15
N GLY A 237 -8.38 3.81 -13.94
CA GLY A 237 -7.40 4.74 -14.52
C GLY A 237 -6.63 5.53 -13.47
N PHE A 238 -7.32 5.98 -12.41
CA PHE A 238 -6.69 6.64 -11.26
C PHE A 238 -5.71 5.69 -10.55
N LEU A 239 -6.14 4.46 -10.21
CA LEU A 239 -5.30 3.46 -9.55
C LEU A 239 -4.04 3.14 -10.36
N ARG A 240 -4.15 3.07 -11.69
CA ARG A 240 -3.05 2.69 -12.57
C ARG A 240 -2.23 3.87 -13.10
N GLY A 241 -2.64 5.11 -12.82
CA GLY A 241 -1.99 6.30 -13.39
C GLY A 241 -1.98 6.32 -14.93
N ARG A 242 -2.93 5.62 -15.59
CA ARG A 242 -3.08 5.56 -17.04
C ARG A 242 -4.55 5.37 -17.41
N SER A 243 -5.03 6.12 -18.40
CA SER A 243 -6.41 6.03 -18.90
C SER A 243 -6.76 4.62 -19.35
N VAL A 244 -7.97 4.18 -19.00
CA VAL A 244 -8.55 2.95 -19.57
C VAL A 244 -8.86 3.19 -21.04
N GLU A 245 -8.30 2.36 -21.90
CA GLU A 245 -8.60 2.38 -23.34
C GLU A 245 -9.80 1.49 -23.63
N HIS A 246 -10.78 2.02 -24.36
CA HIS A 246 -12.03 1.30 -24.69
C HIS A 246 -12.32 1.28 -26.16
N VAL A 247 -13.10 0.30 -26.60
CA VAL A 247 -13.62 0.15 -27.96
C VAL A 247 -15.12 -0.10 -27.94
N ARG A 248 -15.82 0.24 -29.03
CA ARG A 248 -17.23 -0.12 -29.19
C ARG A 248 -17.37 -1.64 -29.37
N CYS A 249 -18.43 -2.17 -28.79
CA CYS A 249 -18.90 -3.52 -29.06
C CYS A 249 -19.26 -3.71 -30.54
N LYS A 250 -19.36 -4.95 -30.99
CA LYS A 250 -19.71 -5.31 -32.38
C LYS A 250 -21.21 -5.26 -32.63
N THR A 251 -22.01 -5.73 -31.66
CA THR A 251 -23.44 -5.99 -31.84
C THR A 251 -24.35 -5.16 -30.95
N VAL A 252 -23.80 -4.47 -29.92
CA VAL A 252 -24.57 -3.62 -28.99
C VAL A 252 -23.93 -2.23 -28.89
N ASP A 253 -24.73 -1.22 -28.50
CA ASP A 253 -24.26 0.16 -28.35
C ASP A 253 -23.61 0.41 -26.98
N LEU A 254 -22.61 -0.41 -26.67
CA LEU A 254 -21.80 -0.32 -25.45
C LEU A 254 -20.33 -0.25 -25.82
N GLU A 255 -19.52 0.16 -24.85
CA GLU A 255 -18.04 0.09 -24.94
C GLU A 255 -17.51 -0.94 -23.93
N VAL A 256 -16.37 -1.53 -24.29
CA VAL A 256 -15.63 -2.50 -23.48
C VAL A 256 -14.15 -2.14 -23.42
N PRO A 257 -13.40 -2.56 -22.36
CA PRO A 257 -11.95 -2.34 -22.31
C PRO A 257 -11.25 -3.02 -23.48
N ALA A 258 -10.44 -2.27 -24.21
CA ALA A 258 -9.69 -2.80 -25.36
C ALA A 258 -8.72 -3.93 -24.97
N CYS A 259 -8.24 -3.94 -23.72
CA CYS A 259 -7.32 -4.92 -23.18
C CYS A 259 -8.00 -6.18 -22.64
N ALA A 260 -9.33 -6.30 -22.64
CA ALA A 260 -10.04 -7.49 -22.15
C ALA A 260 -9.56 -8.76 -22.90
N ASP A 261 -9.60 -9.89 -22.21
CA ASP A 261 -9.27 -11.18 -22.81
C ASP A 261 -10.48 -11.77 -23.55
N PHE A 262 -11.67 -11.67 -22.95
CA PHE A 262 -12.93 -12.05 -23.56
C PHE A 262 -13.99 -10.97 -23.36
N VAL A 263 -14.91 -10.88 -24.32
CA VAL A 263 -16.11 -10.05 -24.22
C VAL A 263 -17.32 -10.84 -24.70
N LEU A 264 -18.39 -10.83 -23.90
CA LEU A 264 -19.71 -11.33 -24.31
C LEU A 264 -20.60 -10.13 -24.55
N GLU A 265 -21.28 -10.07 -25.70
CA GLU A 265 -22.22 -9.01 -26.06
C GLU A 265 -23.60 -9.58 -26.25
N GLY A 266 -24.62 -8.84 -25.84
CA GLY A 266 -26.00 -9.30 -26.00
C GLY A 266 -27.00 -8.43 -25.23
N TYR A 267 -28.09 -9.05 -24.78
CA TYR A 267 -29.18 -8.33 -24.14
C TYR A 267 -29.90 -9.16 -23.07
N VAL A 268 -30.59 -8.45 -22.20
CA VAL A 268 -31.58 -8.97 -21.30
C VAL A 268 -32.94 -8.45 -21.77
N ASP A 269 -33.96 -9.36 -21.91
CA ASP A 269 -35.31 -9.01 -22.26
C ASP A 269 -36.22 -9.04 -21.02
N PRO A 270 -36.64 -7.87 -20.50
CA PRO A 270 -37.47 -7.83 -19.28
C PRO A 270 -38.90 -8.41 -19.46
N SER A 271 -39.31 -8.69 -20.70
CA SER A 271 -40.61 -9.33 -20.97
C SER A 271 -40.60 -10.84 -20.81
N GLU A 272 -39.41 -11.45 -20.76
CA GLU A 272 -39.25 -12.88 -20.58
C GLU A 272 -39.46 -13.31 -19.11
N PRO A 273 -39.94 -14.56 -18.88
CA PRO A 273 -39.92 -15.13 -17.54
C PRO A 273 -38.52 -15.19 -16.98
N LEU A 274 -38.36 -14.93 -15.68
CA LEU A 274 -37.10 -15.10 -14.98
C LEU A 274 -36.68 -16.57 -14.96
N PHE A 275 -35.39 -16.81 -14.82
CA PHE A 275 -34.81 -18.15 -14.70
C PHE A 275 -34.47 -18.43 -13.23
N ASP A 276 -34.75 -19.61 -12.75
CA ASP A 276 -34.39 -20.07 -11.42
C ASP A 276 -32.89 -20.39 -11.36
N GLU A 277 -32.09 -19.40 -10.91
CA GLU A 277 -30.64 -19.46 -10.82
C GLU A 277 -30.21 -20.05 -9.49
N GLY A 278 -29.17 -20.87 -9.50
CA GLY A 278 -28.60 -21.50 -8.33
C GLY A 278 -29.02 -22.99 -8.16
N PRO A 279 -28.69 -23.59 -6.98
CA PRO A 279 -27.95 -23.01 -5.87
C PRO A 279 -26.51 -22.65 -6.25
N PHE A 280 -25.87 -21.82 -5.46
CA PHE A 280 -24.44 -21.46 -5.64
C PHE A 280 -23.73 -21.42 -4.29
N GLY A 281 -22.60 -22.10 -4.17
CA GLY A 281 -21.71 -22.00 -3.01
C GLY A 281 -21.02 -20.64 -3.00
N ASP A 282 -21.40 -19.77 -2.04
CA ASP A 282 -21.06 -18.36 -2.04
C ASP A 282 -20.01 -17.97 -0.98
N HIS A 283 -19.57 -16.71 -1.00
CA HIS A 283 -18.53 -16.16 -0.12
C HIS A 283 -18.84 -16.24 1.39
N THR A 284 -20.09 -16.43 1.76
CA THR A 284 -20.47 -16.71 3.15
C THR A 284 -20.08 -18.11 3.61
N GLY A 285 -19.61 -18.97 2.71
CA GLY A 285 -19.32 -20.38 2.96
C GLY A 285 -20.53 -21.29 2.92
N TYR A 286 -21.69 -20.77 2.54
CA TYR A 286 -22.94 -21.51 2.46
C TYR A 286 -23.55 -21.40 1.06
N TYR A 287 -24.38 -22.37 0.68
CA TYR A 287 -25.12 -22.29 -0.57
C TYR A 287 -26.23 -21.25 -0.48
N THR A 288 -26.28 -20.36 -1.47
CA THR A 288 -27.43 -19.51 -1.68
C THR A 288 -28.59 -20.36 -2.25
N PRO A 289 -29.85 -20.10 -1.88
CA PRO A 289 -30.98 -20.79 -2.46
C PRO A 289 -31.16 -20.46 -3.95
N VAL A 290 -32.00 -21.26 -4.61
CA VAL A 290 -32.46 -20.94 -5.95
C VAL A 290 -33.34 -19.70 -5.91
N ASP A 291 -33.05 -18.73 -6.80
CA ASP A 291 -33.76 -17.45 -6.86
C ASP A 291 -33.97 -17.02 -8.33
N PRO A 292 -35.06 -16.29 -8.66
CA PRO A 292 -35.36 -15.91 -10.03
C PRO A 292 -34.56 -14.70 -10.51
N PHE A 293 -33.77 -14.90 -11.57
CA PHE A 293 -32.96 -13.84 -12.21
C PHE A 293 -33.22 -13.79 -13.72
N PRO A 294 -32.95 -12.61 -14.38
CA PRO A 294 -33.13 -12.47 -15.81
C PRO A 294 -32.11 -13.28 -16.62
N ARG A 295 -32.56 -13.71 -17.82
CA ARG A 295 -31.67 -14.34 -18.81
C ARG A 295 -30.88 -13.28 -19.55
N PHE A 296 -29.60 -13.53 -19.73
CA PHE A 296 -28.74 -12.77 -20.62
C PHE A 296 -28.47 -13.60 -21.88
N HIS A 297 -28.94 -13.11 -23.03
CA HIS A 297 -28.78 -13.73 -24.33
C HIS A 297 -27.50 -13.20 -25.00
N VAL A 298 -26.54 -14.07 -25.22
CA VAL A 298 -25.26 -13.73 -25.84
C VAL A 298 -25.38 -13.85 -27.36
N THR A 299 -25.18 -12.76 -28.06
CA THR A 299 -25.27 -12.66 -29.53
C THR A 299 -23.91 -12.63 -30.21
N CYS A 300 -22.87 -12.22 -29.48
CA CYS A 300 -21.50 -12.15 -29.97
C CYS A 300 -20.52 -12.45 -28.83
N VAL A 301 -19.47 -13.18 -29.14
CA VAL A 301 -18.30 -13.38 -28.28
C VAL A 301 -17.08 -12.88 -29.04
N THR A 302 -16.31 -11.96 -28.41
CA THR A 302 -15.02 -11.57 -28.96
C THR A 302 -13.91 -11.89 -27.98
N HIS A 303 -12.72 -12.15 -28.51
CA HIS A 303 -11.56 -12.45 -27.65
C HIS A 303 -10.21 -12.18 -28.35
N ARG A 304 -9.17 -12.10 -27.54
CA ARG A 304 -7.78 -12.07 -28.03
C ARG A 304 -7.44 -13.39 -28.73
N LYS A 305 -6.39 -13.41 -29.58
CA LYS A 305 -5.89 -14.66 -30.18
C LYS A 305 -5.45 -15.67 -29.13
N ASN A 306 -4.77 -15.19 -28.08
CA ASN A 306 -4.25 -16.01 -26.99
C ASN A 306 -4.77 -15.48 -25.65
N PRO A 307 -6.06 -15.63 -25.34
CA PRO A 307 -6.63 -15.11 -24.10
C PRO A 307 -6.36 -16.04 -22.93
N VAL A 308 -6.35 -15.48 -21.72
CA VAL A 308 -6.40 -16.22 -20.46
C VAL A 308 -7.78 -16.02 -19.84
N TYR A 309 -8.43 -17.10 -19.44
CA TYR A 309 -9.74 -17.02 -18.79
C TYR A 309 -9.55 -16.82 -17.27
N PRO A 310 -10.01 -15.71 -16.71
CA PRO A 310 -9.95 -15.49 -15.27
C PRO A 310 -11.13 -16.17 -14.57
N SER A 311 -10.86 -16.79 -13.44
CA SER A 311 -11.87 -17.34 -12.55
C SER A 311 -11.50 -17.12 -11.09
N THR A 312 -12.48 -17.17 -10.20
CA THR A 312 -12.25 -17.22 -8.76
C THR A 312 -13.14 -18.28 -8.12
N LEU A 313 -12.77 -18.68 -6.93
CA LEU A 313 -13.54 -19.56 -6.06
C LEU A 313 -13.90 -18.78 -4.80
N VAL A 314 -15.17 -18.79 -4.45
CA VAL A 314 -15.70 -18.29 -3.18
C VAL A 314 -16.25 -19.44 -2.35
N GLY A 315 -16.26 -19.30 -1.02
CA GLY A 315 -16.69 -20.38 -0.13
C GLY A 315 -16.25 -20.14 1.32
N PRO A 316 -16.12 -21.19 2.14
CA PRO A 316 -15.63 -21.06 3.51
C PRO A 316 -14.28 -20.36 3.55
N PRO A 317 -14.12 -19.25 4.32
CA PRO A 317 -12.86 -18.49 4.34
C PRO A 317 -11.69 -19.29 4.92
N PRO A 318 -10.42 -18.94 4.57
CA PRO A 318 -10.02 -17.83 3.70
C PRO A 318 -10.11 -18.16 2.20
N MET A 319 -10.62 -17.21 1.41
CA MET A 319 -10.72 -17.30 -0.05
C MET A 319 -10.14 -16.04 -0.73
N GLU A 320 -10.04 -16.05 -2.05
CA GLU A 320 -9.46 -14.97 -2.85
C GLU A 320 -10.20 -13.64 -2.71
N ASP A 321 -11.52 -13.66 -2.65
CA ASP A 321 -12.42 -12.51 -2.53
C ASP A 321 -12.18 -11.69 -1.26
N ALA A 322 -11.74 -12.33 -0.18
CA ALA A 322 -11.36 -11.65 1.04
C ALA A 322 -10.27 -10.59 0.82
N TRP A 323 -9.36 -10.81 -0.12
CA TRP A 323 -8.30 -9.86 -0.44
C TRP A 323 -8.79 -8.68 -1.30
N LEU A 324 -9.82 -8.86 -2.10
CA LEU A 324 -10.57 -7.76 -2.74
C LEU A 324 -11.24 -6.90 -1.66
N GLY A 325 -11.85 -7.54 -0.65
CA GLY A 325 -12.41 -6.88 0.53
C GLY A 325 -11.36 -6.11 1.31
N LYS A 326 -10.17 -6.70 1.53
CA LYS A 326 -9.04 -6.02 2.20
C LYS A 326 -8.50 -4.82 1.42
N ALA A 327 -8.43 -4.89 0.10
CA ALA A 327 -8.09 -3.73 -0.71
C ALA A 327 -9.12 -2.61 -0.54
N THR A 328 -10.42 -2.96 -0.56
CA THR A 328 -11.51 -2.01 -0.34
C THR A 328 -11.44 -1.36 1.04
N GLU A 329 -11.20 -2.15 2.09
CA GLU A 329 -10.97 -1.65 3.46
C GLU A 329 -9.90 -0.55 3.50
N ARG A 330 -8.73 -0.79 2.88
CA ARG A 330 -7.62 0.18 2.89
C ARG A 330 -7.90 1.40 2.02
N LEU A 331 -8.36 1.20 0.79
CA LEU A 331 -8.57 2.28 -0.17
C LEU A 331 -9.72 3.23 0.23
N PHE A 332 -10.75 2.71 0.90
CA PHE A 332 -11.92 3.50 1.30
C PHE A 332 -11.86 4.03 2.74
N LEU A 333 -10.88 3.63 3.55
CA LEU A 333 -10.67 4.19 4.89
C LEU A 333 -10.52 5.73 4.90
N PRO A 334 -9.82 6.39 3.95
CA PRO A 334 -9.77 7.85 3.89
C PRO A 334 -11.14 8.51 3.70
N LEU A 335 -12.04 7.91 2.91
CA LEU A 335 -13.40 8.41 2.72
C LEU A 335 -14.23 8.23 3.99
N LEU A 336 -14.05 7.12 4.71
CA LEU A 336 -14.68 6.89 5.99
C LEU A 336 -14.24 7.95 7.01
N ARG A 337 -12.96 8.28 7.06
CA ARG A 337 -12.39 9.31 7.93
C ARG A 337 -12.89 10.72 7.62
N MET A 338 -13.36 11.00 6.41
CA MET A 338 -14.03 12.28 6.12
C MET A 338 -15.35 12.40 6.87
N MET A 339 -16.12 11.32 6.95
CA MET A 339 -17.41 11.30 7.64
C MET A 339 -17.23 11.15 9.16
N PHE A 340 -16.19 10.44 9.58
CA PHE A 340 -15.86 10.10 10.96
C PHE A 340 -14.38 10.38 11.24
N PRO A 341 -13.97 11.63 11.46
CA PRO A 341 -12.56 12.01 11.66
C PRO A 341 -11.88 11.32 12.84
N GLU A 342 -12.66 10.87 13.80
CA GLU A 342 -12.22 10.13 14.97
C GLU A 342 -11.81 8.67 14.69
N VAL A 343 -12.16 8.13 13.53
CA VAL A 343 -11.75 6.78 13.13
C VAL A 343 -10.25 6.76 12.83
N VAL A 344 -9.53 5.90 13.56
CA VAL A 344 -8.08 5.73 13.40
C VAL A 344 -7.78 4.62 12.41
N ASP A 345 -8.43 3.47 12.53
CA ASP A 345 -8.28 2.36 11.60
C ASP A 345 -9.54 1.50 11.56
N MET A 346 -9.63 0.64 10.54
CA MET A 346 -10.73 -0.30 10.34
C MET A 346 -10.18 -1.64 9.86
N ASN A 347 -10.80 -2.72 10.29
CA ASN A 347 -10.59 -4.07 9.80
C ASN A 347 -11.92 -4.70 9.43
N LEU A 348 -11.99 -5.26 8.22
CA LEU A 348 -13.03 -6.16 7.76
C LEU A 348 -12.43 -7.58 7.77
N PRO A 349 -12.55 -8.33 8.88
CA PRO A 349 -11.89 -9.62 9.03
C PRO A 349 -12.36 -10.63 7.98
N ILE A 350 -11.44 -11.47 7.54
CA ILE A 350 -11.71 -12.58 6.60
C ILE A 350 -12.77 -13.53 7.18
N GLU A 351 -12.70 -13.78 8.48
CA GLU A 351 -13.63 -14.64 9.22
C GLU A 351 -15.07 -14.05 9.25
N GLY A 352 -15.20 -12.75 9.07
CA GLY A 352 -16.48 -12.04 8.92
C GLY A 352 -16.94 -11.96 7.47
N ALA A 353 -16.40 -12.77 6.55
CA ALA A 353 -16.66 -12.69 5.11
C ALA A 353 -16.57 -11.24 4.59
N PHE A 354 -15.58 -10.48 5.09
CA PHE A 354 -15.23 -9.08 4.76
C PHE A 354 -16.37 -8.05 4.80
N HIS A 355 -17.58 -8.40 5.26
CA HIS A 355 -18.70 -7.45 5.40
C HIS A 355 -19.61 -7.71 6.61
N ASN A 356 -19.69 -8.94 7.14
CA ASN A 356 -20.55 -9.25 8.30
C ASN A 356 -20.00 -8.69 9.61
N LEU A 357 -18.68 -8.52 9.72
CA LEU A 357 -18.00 -7.96 10.87
C LEU A 357 -17.12 -6.78 10.45
N ALA A 358 -17.25 -5.65 11.14
CA ALA A 358 -16.32 -4.54 11.07
C ALA A 358 -15.74 -4.25 12.46
N ILE A 359 -14.43 -4.12 12.53
CA ILE A 359 -13.71 -3.70 13.75
C ILE A 359 -13.13 -2.33 13.47
N VAL A 360 -13.41 -1.35 14.34
CA VAL A 360 -13.02 0.04 14.13
C VAL A 360 -12.35 0.59 15.39
N SER A 361 -11.14 1.12 15.26
CA SER A 361 -10.51 1.87 16.34
C SER A 361 -10.80 3.35 16.22
N ILE A 362 -11.09 3.99 17.36
CA ILE A 362 -11.45 5.41 17.40
C ILE A 362 -10.66 6.16 18.47
N LYS A 363 -10.43 7.45 18.19
CA LYS A 363 -10.03 8.42 19.20
C LYS A 363 -11.28 8.89 19.94
N LYS A 364 -11.61 8.21 21.03
CA LYS A 364 -12.80 8.54 21.84
C LYS A 364 -12.68 9.93 22.45
N GLN A 365 -13.73 10.77 22.32
CA GLN A 365 -13.71 12.16 22.73
C GLN A 365 -14.80 12.52 23.77
N TYR A 366 -15.83 11.69 23.90
CA TYR A 366 -16.96 11.90 24.82
C TYR A 366 -17.66 10.56 25.12
N PRO A 367 -18.49 10.52 26.19
CA PRO A 367 -19.27 9.33 26.55
C PRO A 367 -20.15 8.85 25.41
N HIS A 368 -20.28 7.52 25.24
CA HIS A 368 -21.08 6.86 24.19
C HIS A 368 -20.63 7.15 22.74
N HIS A 369 -19.41 7.64 22.54
CA HIS A 369 -18.89 7.94 21.21
C HIS A 369 -18.84 6.71 20.29
N ALA A 370 -18.50 5.54 20.84
CA ALA A 370 -18.49 4.26 20.11
C ALA A 370 -19.86 3.92 19.52
N THR A 371 -20.94 4.14 20.27
CA THR A 371 -22.31 3.91 19.79
C THR A 371 -22.67 4.82 18.62
N ARG A 372 -22.29 6.10 18.66
CA ARG A 372 -22.48 7.03 17.54
C ARG A 372 -21.76 6.54 16.28
N ILE A 373 -20.51 6.05 16.42
CA ILE A 373 -19.74 5.54 15.27
C ILE A 373 -20.43 4.32 14.68
N ALA A 374 -20.83 3.35 15.49
CA ALA A 374 -21.49 2.14 15.00
C ALA A 374 -22.79 2.46 14.23
N HIS A 375 -23.63 3.36 14.78
CA HIS A 375 -24.87 3.80 14.12
C HIS A 375 -24.59 4.59 12.85
N GLY A 376 -23.54 5.45 12.84
CA GLY A 376 -23.12 6.18 11.67
C GLY A 376 -22.63 5.27 10.54
N LEU A 377 -21.87 4.23 10.86
CA LEU A 377 -21.42 3.23 9.89
C LEU A 377 -22.59 2.47 9.25
N TRP A 378 -23.61 2.09 10.02
CA TRP A 378 -24.83 1.48 9.48
C TRP A 378 -25.64 2.41 8.56
N GLY A 379 -25.41 3.72 8.62
CA GLY A 379 -25.94 4.71 7.68
C GLY A 379 -25.09 4.97 6.45
N ALA A 380 -23.89 4.37 6.35
CA ALA A 380 -22.87 4.73 5.36
C ALA A 380 -22.76 3.68 4.23
N GLY A 381 -23.45 3.91 3.10
CA GLY A 381 -23.30 3.10 1.87
C GLY A 381 -23.40 1.59 2.10
N GLN A 382 -22.42 0.83 1.61
CA GLN A 382 -22.42 -0.64 1.77
C GLN A 382 -22.17 -1.10 3.22
N MET A 383 -21.64 -0.27 4.11
CA MET A 383 -21.53 -0.57 5.54
C MET A 383 -22.90 -0.75 6.19
N SER A 384 -23.98 -0.30 5.54
CA SER A 384 -25.35 -0.54 5.99
C SER A 384 -25.72 -2.02 6.09
N PHE A 385 -25.01 -2.91 5.39
CA PHE A 385 -25.23 -4.36 5.46
C PHE A 385 -24.39 -5.06 6.54
N THR A 386 -23.42 -4.39 7.14
CA THR A 386 -22.56 -4.97 8.20
C THR A 386 -23.42 -5.38 9.39
N LYS A 387 -23.30 -6.65 9.79
CA LYS A 387 -24.14 -7.25 10.84
C LYS A 387 -23.60 -6.91 12.24
N VAL A 388 -22.28 -7.05 12.45
CA VAL A 388 -21.62 -6.80 13.73
C VAL A 388 -20.58 -5.72 13.58
N ILE A 389 -20.62 -4.71 14.46
CA ILE A 389 -19.60 -3.65 14.52
C ILE A 389 -18.98 -3.64 15.92
N CYS A 390 -17.67 -3.85 15.98
CA CYS A 390 -16.88 -3.72 17.20
C CYS A 390 -16.10 -2.41 17.15
N VAL A 391 -16.24 -1.57 18.18
CA VAL A 391 -15.50 -0.31 18.31
C VAL A 391 -14.53 -0.44 19.47
N VAL A 392 -13.27 -0.10 19.25
CA VAL A 392 -12.18 -0.16 20.25
C VAL A 392 -11.42 1.16 20.32
N ASP A 393 -10.58 1.34 21.33
CA ASP A 393 -9.73 2.52 21.48
C ASP A 393 -8.63 2.60 20.40
N GLU A 394 -8.09 3.80 20.20
CA GLU A 394 -7.05 4.11 19.20
C GLU A 394 -5.73 3.33 19.38
N ASP A 395 -5.45 2.84 20.58
CA ASP A 395 -4.25 2.06 20.92
C ASP A 395 -4.35 0.56 20.58
N VAL A 396 -5.50 0.09 20.09
CA VAL A 396 -5.73 -1.30 19.70
C VAL A 396 -5.43 -1.50 18.21
N ASP A 397 -4.55 -2.46 17.89
CA ASP A 397 -4.30 -2.86 16.50
C ASP A 397 -5.48 -3.68 15.98
N VAL A 398 -6.39 -3.05 15.24
CA VAL A 398 -7.60 -3.70 14.68
C VAL A 398 -7.27 -4.80 13.66
N GLN A 399 -6.05 -4.80 13.09
CA GLN A 399 -5.60 -5.85 12.17
C GLN A 399 -5.16 -7.11 12.92
N ASN A 400 -4.89 -7.01 14.22
CA ASN A 400 -4.61 -8.14 15.11
C ASN A 400 -5.89 -8.61 15.80
N THR A 401 -6.63 -9.51 15.17
CA THR A 401 -7.91 -10.03 15.72
C THR A 401 -7.75 -10.68 17.10
N GLY A 402 -6.59 -11.25 17.42
CA GLY A 402 -6.29 -11.78 18.73
C GLY A 402 -6.21 -10.69 19.81
N GLU A 403 -5.55 -9.57 19.52
CA GLU A 403 -5.51 -8.41 20.41
C GLU A 403 -6.90 -7.79 20.57
N VAL A 404 -7.63 -7.64 19.48
CA VAL A 404 -9.02 -7.14 19.52
C VAL A 404 -9.88 -8.03 20.40
N ALA A 405 -9.83 -9.34 20.21
CA ALA A 405 -10.61 -10.27 21.05
C ALA A 405 -10.26 -10.15 22.53
N TRP A 406 -8.96 -10.08 22.87
CA TRP A 406 -8.52 -9.88 24.24
C TRP A 406 -9.02 -8.55 24.82
N ARG A 407 -8.80 -7.43 24.12
CA ARG A 407 -9.19 -6.09 24.61
C ARG A 407 -10.72 -5.96 24.72
N LEU A 408 -11.44 -6.48 23.73
CA LEU A 408 -12.90 -6.46 23.71
C LEU A 408 -13.47 -7.22 24.91
N LEU A 409 -13.03 -8.47 25.12
CA LEU A 409 -13.54 -9.32 26.20
C LEU A 409 -13.11 -8.85 27.60
N ALA A 410 -11.97 -8.16 27.70
CA ALA A 410 -11.53 -7.55 28.96
C ALA A 410 -12.33 -6.28 29.34
N ASN A 411 -12.76 -5.51 28.36
CA ASN A 411 -13.40 -4.20 28.56
C ASN A 411 -14.95 -4.27 28.58
N LEU A 412 -15.52 -5.34 28.02
CA LEU A 412 -16.96 -5.48 27.78
C LEU A 412 -17.76 -5.83 29.03
N ASP A 413 -18.79 -5.04 29.34
CA ASP A 413 -19.95 -5.48 30.10
C ASP A 413 -21.13 -5.68 29.13
N PRO A 414 -21.59 -6.94 28.88
CA PRO A 414 -22.59 -7.22 27.84
C PRO A 414 -23.93 -6.46 28.03
N LYS A 415 -24.28 -6.10 29.26
CA LYS A 415 -25.52 -5.37 29.54
C LYS A 415 -25.42 -3.87 29.21
N ARG A 416 -24.23 -3.29 29.35
CA ARG A 416 -23.99 -1.87 29.13
C ARG A 416 -23.52 -1.60 27.71
N ASP A 417 -22.66 -2.45 27.15
CA ASP A 417 -21.79 -2.15 26.02
C ASP A 417 -22.24 -2.81 24.71
N VAL A 418 -23.33 -3.58 24.74
CA VAL A 418 -23.92 -4.21 23.54
C VAL A 418 -25.23 -3.53 23.20
N SER A 419 -25.31 -3.03 21.96
CA SER A 419 -26.53 -2.48 21.38
C SER A 419 -27.03 -3.39 20.29
N MET A 420 -28.32 -3.74 20.33
CA MET A 420 -28.99 -4.52 19.27
C MET A 420 -30.04 -3.68 18.59
N VAL A 421 -30.08 -3.70 17.26
CA VAL A 421 -31.06 -2.99 16.43
C VAL A 421 -31.47 -3.87 15.26
N ASP A 422 -32.61 -3.61 14.65
CA ASP A 422 -33.01 -4.22 13.39
C ASP A 422 -32.65 -3.31 12.21
N GLY A 423 -32.24 -3.90 11.10
CA GLY A 423 -31.86 -3.13 9.93
C GLY A 423 -31.63 -3.97 8.68
N PRO A 424 -31.27 -3.33 7.56
CA PRO A 424 -30.95 -4.03 6.33
C PRO A 424 -29.72 -4.93 6.52
N VAL A 425 -29.81 -6.15 5.98
CA VAL A 425 -28.71 -7.11 5.91
C VAL A 425 -28.47 -7.51 4.46
N ASP A 426 -27.33 -8.14 4.18
CA ASP A 426 -27.02 -8.62 2.83
C ASP A 426 -28.05 -9.66 2.37
N GLN A 427 -28.34 -9.69 1.08
CA GLN A 427 -29.28 -10.66 0.48
C GLN A 427 -28.83 -12.11 0.72
N LEU A 428 -27.53 -12.33 0.89
CA LEU A 428 -26.94 -13.65 1.12
C LEU A 428 -26.84 -14.03 2.61
N ASP A 429 -27.34 -13.18 3.51
CA ASP A 429 -27.35 -13.49 4.94
C ASP A 429 -28.44 -14.52 5.29
N HIS A 430 -28.04 -15.78 5.33
CA HIS A 430 -28.90 -16.88 5.73
C HIS A 430 -29.23 -16.95 7.24
N GLY A 431 -28.50 -16.18 8.08
CA GLY A 431 -28.75 -16.10 9.52
C GLY A 431 -29.91 -15.18 9.90
N ALA A 432 -30.34 -14.31 8.99
CA ALA A 432 -31.51 -13.46 9.20
C ALA A 432 -32.79 -14.25 9.07
N SER A 433 -33.79 -13.93 9.92
CA SER A 433 -35.09 -14.60 9.91
C SER A 433 -35.94 -14.32 8.67
N GLN A 434 -35.64 -13.25 7.97
CA GLN A 434 -36.25 -12.88 6.69
C GLN A 434 -35.20 -12.24 5.76
N ALA A 435 -35.44 -12.36 4.45
CA ALA A 435 -34.54 -11.79 3.47
C ALA A 435 -34.43 -10.27 3.61
N LEU A 436 -33.21 -9.73 3.48
CA LEU A 436 -32.88 -8.30 3.44
C LEU A 436 -33.09 -7.53 4.75
N TRP A 437 -33.58 -8.16 5.82
CA TRP A 437 -33.85 -7.51 7.09
C TRP A 437 -33.54 -8.44 8.27
N GLY A 438 -32.75 -7.98 9.22
CA GLY A 438 -32.35 -8.79 10.37
C GLY A 438 -31.75 -8.00 11.51
N GLY A 439 -31.39 -8.68 12.57
CA GLY A 439 -30.75 -8.12 13.74
C GLY A 439 -29.30 -7.71 13.46
N LYS A 440 -28.88 -6.60 14.06
CA LYS A 440 -27.54 -6.05 14.04
C LYS A 440 -27.03 -5.83 15.45
N MET A 441 -25.73 -5.94 15.66
CA MET A 441 -25.10 -5.80 16.97
C MET A 441 -23.93 -4.85 16.92
N ALA A 442 -23.93 -3.84 17.79
CA ALA A 442 -22.75 -3.01 18.05
C ALA A 442 -22.17 -3.35 19.42
N ILE A 443 -20.85 -3.48 19.48
CA ILE A 443 -20.10 -3.78 20.70
C ILE A 443 -19.12 -2.65 20.97
N ASP A 444 -19.27 -1.98 22.11
CA ASP A 444 -18.38 -0.94 22.58
C ASP A 444 -17.29 -1.51 23.48
N GLY A 445 -16.12 -1.80 22.92
CA GLY A 445 -14.92 -2.27 23.61
C GLY A 445 -13.98 -1.17 24.08
N THR A 446 -14.38 0.10 23.99
CA THR A 446 -13.57 1.24 24.44
C THR A 446 -13.48 1.33 25.97
N LYS A 447 -12.47 2.02 26.50
CA LYS A 447 -12.39 2.40 27.93
C LYS A 447 -13.66 3.18 28.31
N LYS A 448 -14.18 2.90 29.51
CA LYS A 448 -15.41 3.55 29.98
C LYS A 448 -15.09 4.71 30.91
N TRP A 449 -15.91 5.77 30.80
CA TRP A 449 -15.86 6.95 31.61
C TRP A 449 -16.94 6.90 32.69
N PRO A 450 -16.84 7.69 33.78
CA PRO A 450 -17.85 7.71 34.85
C PRO A 450 -19.26 7.98 34.34
N GLU A 451 -19.39 8.87 33.32
CA GLU A 451 -20.67 9.25 32.70
C GLU A 451 -21.34 8.09 31.92
N GLU A 452 -20.55 7.04 31.58
CA GLU A 452 -21.05 5.81 30.97
C GLU A 452 -21.46 4.75 32.01
N GLY A 453 -21.52 5.14 33.28
CA GLY A 453 -21.92 4.28 34.40
C GLY A 453 -20.79 3.47 35.00
N TYR A 454 -19.54 3.73 34.62
CA TYR A 454 -18.37 3.06 35.18
C TYR A 454 -17.85 3.85 36.40
N LYS A 455 -17.95 3.26 37.60
CA LYS A 455 -17.68 3.96 38.88
C LYS A 455 -16.33 3.63 39.51
N ARG A 456 -15.48 2.86 38.83
CA ARG A 456 -14.14 2.50 39.30
C ARG A 456 -13.08 3.19 38.45
N ASP A 457 -11.85 3.24 38.94
CA ASP A 457 -10.71 3.64 38.12
C ASP A 457 -10.49 2.60 37.01
N TRP A 458 -10.26 3.07 35.79
CA TRP A 458 -9.97 2.17 34.67
C TRP A 458 -8.52 1.70 34.78
N PRO A 459 -8.28 0.37 34.80
CA PRO A 459 -6.93 -0.14 34.98
C PRO A 459 -6.06 0.12 33.75
N ASP A 460 -4.77 0.33 33.99
CA ASP A 460 -3.78 0.39 32.91
C ASP A 460 -3.48 -1.00 32.35
N VAL A 461 -3.09 -1.05 31.08
CA VAL A 461 -2.60 -2.27 30.44
C VAL A 461 -1.20 -2.57 30.98
N CYS A 462 -0.96 -3.83 31.41
CA CYS A 462 0.35 -4.25 31.85
C CYS A 462 1.38 -4.16 30.72
N THR A 463 2.36 -3.31 30.89
CA THR A 463 3.49 -3.14 29.98
C THR A 463 4.75 -2.88 30.76
N GLN A 464 5.89 -3.32 30.25
CA GLN A 464 7.18 -2.97 30.84
C GLN A 464 7.53 -1.52 30.51
N ASP A 465 8.29 -0.86 31.39
CA ASP A 465 8.83 0.45 31.10
C ASP A 465 9.89 0.41 29.99
N ASP A 466 10.07 1.54 29.31
CA ASP A 466 10.92 1.60 28.12
C ASP A 466 12.40 1.35 28.45
N ALA A 467 12.85 1.70 29.65
CA ALA A 467 14.23 1.44 30.09
C ALA A 467 14.50 -0.08 30.27
N ILE A 468 13.49 -0.83 30.75
CA ILE A 468 13.59 -2.29 30.85
C ILE A 468 13.54 -2.92 29.46
N LYS A 469 12.64 -2.47 28.57
CA LYS A 469 12.58 -2.95 27.18
C LYS A 469 13.92 -2.78 26.48
N ALA A 470 14.48 -1.54 26.50
CA ALA A 470 15.76 -1.24 25.86
C ALA A 470 16.91 -2.08 26.44
N ARG A 471 16.93 -2.32 27.75
CA ARG A 471 17.95 -3.19 28.37
C ARG A 471 17.81 -4.66 27.97
N VAL A 472 16.57 -5.16 27.84
CA VAL A 472 16.32 -6.51 27.37
C VAL A 472 16.66 -6.65 25.89
N ASP A 473 16.32 -5.66 25.07
CA ASP A 473 16.66 -5.65 23.64
C ASP A 473 18.18 -5.69 23.44
N ALA A 474 18.94 -4.92 24.24
CA ALA A 474 20.39 -4.92 24.17
C ALA A 474 21.06 -6.26 24.49
N MET A 475 20.42 -7.11 25.35
CA MET A 475 20.97 -8.43 25.70
C MET A 475 20.30 -9.59 24.92
N TRP A 476 19.32 -9.32 24.07
CA TRP A 476 18.49 -10.36 23.47
C TRP A 476 19.28 -11.40 22.67
N SER A 477 20.27 -10.94 21.89
CA SER A 477 21.14 -11.83 21.11
C SER A 477 21.97 -12.79 21.98
N GLU A 478 22.34 -12.35 23.19
CA GLU A 478 23.15 -13.14 24.14
C GLU A 478 22.33 -14.25 24.84
N LEU A 479 20.98 -14.05 24.86
CA LEU A 479 20.08 -15.02 25.49
C LEU A 479 19.90 -16.33 24.69
N GLY A 480 20.30 -16.34 23.42
CA GLY A 480 20.19 -17.53 22.56
C GLY A 480 18.76 -18.02 22.37
N ILE A 481 17.75 -17.16 22.60
CA ILE A 481 16.33 -17.50 22.45
C ILE A 481 15.94 -17.33 20.98
N PRO A 482 15.67 -18.43 20.23
CA PRO A 482 15.18 -18.31 18.88
C PRO A 482 13.74 -17.77 18.92
N LEU A 483 13.53 -16.49 18.54
CA LEU A 483 12.20 -16.04 18.19
C LEU A 483 11.82 -16.77 16.89
N ARG A 484 10.99 -17.80 17.02
CA ARG A 484 10.26 -18.26 15.83
C ARG A 484 9.45 -17.06 15.36
N PRO A 485 9.53 -16.68 14.06
CA PRO A 485 8.53 -15.79 13.50
C PRO A 485 7.18 -16.33 13.95
N ALA A 486 6.34 -15.52 14.58
CA ALA A 486 4.99 -15.94 14.91
C ALA A 486 4.46 -16.59 13.64
N ALA A 487 4.07 -17.88 13.72
CA ALA A 487 3.51 -18.56 12.56
C ALA A 487 2.48 -17.60 12.02
N ALA A 488 2.68 -17.13 10.79
CA ALA A 488 1.73 -16.26 10.13
C ALA A 488 0.40 -16.98 10.30
N SER A 489 -0.48 -16.46 11.14
CA SER A 489 -1.85 -16.98 11.21
C SER A 489 -2.33 -16.97 9.78
N ALA A 490 -3.14 -17.92 9.36
CA ALA A 490 -3.66 -17.99 8.00
C ALA A 490 -4.38 -16.69 7.57
N ALA A 491 -4.77 -15.85 8.52
CA ALA A 491 -5.03 -14.42 8.38
C ALA A 491 -3.68 -13.70 8.58
N GLY A 492 -2.98 -13.41 7.47
CA GLY A 492 -1.69 -12.74 7.52
C GLY A 492 -1.75 -11.51 8.42
N ASN A 493 -0.86 -11.45 9.40
CA ASN A 493 -0.69 -10.27 10.25
C ASN A 493 -0.40 -9.07 9.36
N ILE A 494 -1.44 -8.34 9.01
CA ILE A 494 -1.38 -7.08 8.29
C ILE A 494 -1.05 -6.02 9.34
N ARG A 495 0.19 -5.97 9.79
CA ARG A 495 0.70 -4.82 10.52
C ARG A 495 0.88 -3.67 9.54
N GLY A 496 -0.21 -2.98 9.28
CA GLY A 496 -0.19 -1.66 8.67
C GLY A 496 -0.08 -0.58 9.73
N LYS A 497 0.94 -0.63 10.59
CA LYS A 497 1.37 0.60 11.25
C LYS A 497 2.01 1.47 10.20
N VAL A 498 1.50 2.69 10.04
CA VAL A 498 2.22 3.81 9.44
C VAL A 498 3.32 4.21 10.45
N GLU A 499 4.28 3.33 10.62
CA GLU A 499 5.62 3.65 11.06
C GLU A 499 6.56 3.16 9.96
N PRO A 500 7.60 3.94 9.63
CA PRO A 500 8.58 3.51 8.63
C PRO A 500 9.11 2.15 9.05
N ASP A 501 9.23 1.28 8.08
CA ASP A 501 9.62 -0.13 8.17
C ASP A 501 11.00 -0.33 8.83
N LEU A 502 11.07 -0.13 10.16
CA LEU A 502 12.19 -0.54 11.01
C LEU A 502 12.08 -2.00 11.47
N ALA A 503 10.93 -2.67 11.20
CA ALA A 503 10.66 -4.02 11.68
C ALA A 503 11.05 -5.13 10.69
N ARG A 504 11.59 -4.80 9.50
CA ARG A 504 12.03 -5.83 8.53
C ARG A 504 13.45 -6.32 8.73
N ARG A 505 14.24 -5.68 9.59
CA ARG A 505 15.53 -6.19 10.05
C ARG A 505 15.67 -5.87 11.54
N ALA A 506 15.22 -6.76 12.41
CA ALA A 506 15.82 -6.91 13.72
C ALA A 506 17.20 -7.59 13.53
N VAL A 507 18.06 -6.94 12.76
CA VAL A 507 19.50 -7.17 12.77
C VAL A 507 19.98 -6.37 13.97
N SER A 508 20.81 -6.96 14.81
CA SER A 508 21.43 -6.22 15.93
C SER A 508 22.11 -4.95 15.42
N PRO A 509 22.25 -3.88 16.22
CA PRO A 509 22.99 -2.68 15.80
C PRO A 509 24.36 -3.00 15.21
N GLY A 510 25.03 -4.05 15.65
CA GLY A 510 26.30 -4.52 15.10
C GLY A 510 26.15 -5.16 13.70
N GLU A 511 25.16 -6.03 13.51
CA GLU A 511 24.92 -6.66 12.20
C GLU A 511 24.42 -5.65 11.15
N HIS A 512 23.68 -4.62 11.57
CA HIS A 512 23.29 -3.52 10.68
C HIS A 512 24.52 -2.69 10.24
N ALA A 513 25.43 -2.40 11.16
CA ALA A 513 26.68 -1.73 10.85
C ALA A 513 27.58 -2.56 9.94
N ASP A 514 27.66 -3.89 10.16
CA ASP A 514 28.43 -4.81 9.32
C ASP A 514 27.83 -4.96 7.93
N ALA A 515 26.51 -5.11 7.81
CA ALA A 515 25.81 -5.17 6.52
C ALA A 515 25.96 -3.90 5.71
N ASN A 516 25.89 -2.72 6.36
CA ASN A 516 26.14 -1.42 5.72
C ASN A 516 27.59 -1.31 5.26
N ARG A 517 28.55 -1.71 6.09
CA ARG A 517 29.97 -1.70 5.72
C ARG A 517 30.25 -2.60 4.51
N GLU A 518 29.73 -3.84 4.49
CA GLU A 518 29.89 -4.74 3.35
C GLU A 518 29.27 -4.19 2.07
N MET A 519 28.10 -3.56 2.16
CA MET A 519 27.46 -2.91 1.03
C MET A 519 28.31 -1.75 0.49
N PHE A 520 28.76 -0.83 1.36
CA PHE A 520 29.61 0.28 0.95
C PHE A 520 30.96 -0.19 0.40
N ASP A 521 31.55 -1.24 0.97
CA ASP A 521 32.75 -1.89 0.45
C ASP A 521 32.56 -2.45 -0.98
N ARG A 522 31.37 -2.94 -1.31
CA ARG A 522 31.02 -3.49 -2.62
C ARG A 522 30.86 -2.42 -3.70
N ILE A 523 30.20 -1.29 -3.34
CA ILE A 523 29.94 -0.20 -4.30
C ILE A 523 31.07 0.84 -4.39
N ALA A 524 32.05 0.80 -3.50
CA ALA A 524 33.13 1.76 -3.40
C ALA A 524 33.78 2.14 -4.76
N PRO A 525 34.07 1.21 -5.70
CA PRO A 525 34.68 1.57 -7.00
C PRO A 525 33.81 2.45 -7.91
N THR A 526 32.50 2.46 -7.71
CA THR A 526 31.53 3.19 -8.54
C THR A 526 30.85 4.35 -7.82
N TYR A 527 31.06 4.48 -6.52
CA TYR A 527 30.36 5.39 -5.61
C TYR A 527 30.43 6.86 -6.04
N ASP A 528 31.62 7.37 -6.39
CA ASP A 528 31.80 8.76 -6.80
C ASP A 528 31.08 9.09 -8.12
N ARG A 529 31.14 8.18 -9.11
CA ARG A 529 30.41 8.35 -10.37
C ARG A 529 28.91 8.36 -10.15
N LEU A 530 28.46 7.54 -9.25
CA LEU A 530 27.08 7.44 -8.82
C LEU A 530 26.57 8.75 -8.22
N ASN A 531 27.26 9.29 -7.23
CA ASN A 531 26.90 10.53 -6.58
C ASN A 531 26.84 11.71 -7.56
N ARG A 532 27.81 11.79 -8.50
CA ARG A 532 27.81 12.84 -9.54
C ARG A 532 26.66 12.75 -10.51
N VAL A 533 26.27 11.54 -10.92
CA VAL A 533 25.13 11.34 -11.83
C VAL A 533 23.82 11.63 -11.11
N MET A 534 23.66 11.18 -9.86
CA MET A 534 22.46 11.40 -9.05
C MET A 534 22.20 12.85 -8.72
N SER A 535 23.27 13.59 -8.41
CA SER A 535 23.20 15.01 -8.08
C SER A 535 23.26 15.90 -9.33
N LEU A 536 23.39 15.34 -10.55
CA LEU A 536 23.69 16.09 -11.78
C LEU A 536 24.92 17.01 -11.62
N GLY A 537 25.87 16.62 -10.77
CA GLY A 537 27.09 17.38 -10.45
C GLY A 537 26.87 18.58 -9.52
N ILE A 538 25.68 18.74 -8.93
CA ILE A 538 25.37 19.86 -8.01
C ILE A 538 25.91 19.58 -6.61
N ASP A 539 26.19 18.32 -6.24
CA ASP A 539 26.69 17.91 -4.92
C ASP A 539 27.94 18.68 -4.48
N ARG A 540 28.83 19.03 -5.40
CA ARG A 540 30.01 19.85 -5.07
C ARG A 540 29.61 21.23 -4.54
N ARG A 541 28.57 21.86 -5.09
CA ARG A 541 28.09 23.17 -4.61
C ARG A 541 27.43 23.04 -3.22
N TRP A 542 26.75 21.94 -2.95
CA TRP A 542 26.15 21.66 -1.64
C TRP A 542 27.25 21.47 -0.58
N ARG A 543 28.32 20.73 -0.90
CA ARG A 543 29.47 20.52 -0.02
C ARG A 543 30.17 21.84 0.29
N VAL A 544 30.48 22.68 -0.72
CA VAL A 544 31.09 24.01 -0.50
C VAL A 544 30.21 24.85 0.41
N ARG A 545 28.90 24.84 0.25
CA ARG A 545 27.97 25.58 1.11
C ARG A 545 27.97 25.06 2.56
N ALA A 546 28.10 23.77 2.76
CA ALA A 546 28.25 23.18 4.09
C ALA A 546 29.54 23.63 4.79
N LEU A 547 30.67 23.70 4.05
CA LEU A 547 31.94 24.16 4.57
C LEU A 547 31.92 25.65 4.99
N GLU A 548 31.18 26.50 4.24
CA GLU A 548 30.99 27.89 4.63
C GLU A 548 30.35 28.06 6.02
N MET A 549 29.46 27.12 6.40
CA MET A 549 28.81 27.14 7.72
C MET A 549 29.74 26.77 8.88
N MET A 550 30.87 26.11 8.60
CA MET A 550 31.91 25.78 9.60
C MET A 550 32.91 26.93 9.84
N ARG A 551 32.99 27.90 8.91
CA ARG A 551 33.97 28.99 8.93
C ARG A 551 34.11 29.68 10.28
N PRO A 552 33.04 30.02 11.03
CA PRO A 552 33.17 30.70 12.33
C PRO A 552 33.96 29.91 13.39
N ALA A 553 33.94 28.59 13.38
CA ALA A 553 34.70 27.75 14.30
C ALA A 553 36.17 27.63 13.86
N ILE A 554 36.43 27.61 12.55
CA ILE A 554 37.75 27.40 11.97
C ILE A 554 38.56 28.70 12.00
N ASP A 555 37.98 29.82 11.57
CA ASP A 555 38.70 31.12 11.52
C ASP A 555 39.04 31.66 12.93
N GLY A 556 38.34 31.21 13.97
CA GLY A 556 38.60 31.58 15.37
C GLY A 556 39.68 30.76 16.07
N ALA A 557 40.17 29.68 15.47
CA ALA A 557 41.17 28.79 16.06
C ALA A 557 42.56 29.01 15.44
N ALA A 558 43.61 28.96 16.26
CA ALA A 558 45.00 29.12 15.78
C ALA A 558 45.46 27.90 14.94
N GLU A 559 45.09 26.72 15.38
CA GLU A 559 45.35 25.43 14.72
C GLU A 559 44.02 24.62 14.73
N PRO A 560 43.11 24.91 13.77
CA PRO A 560 41.80 24.27 13.77
C PRO A 560 41.89 22.78 13.43
N ARG A 561 41.18 21.93 14.19
CA ARG A 561 41.02 20.51 13.90
C ARG A 561 39.61 20.24 13.41
N VAL A 562 39.50 19.61 12.26
CA VAL A 562 38.21 19.30 11.61
C VAL A 562 38.07 17.80 11.41
N LEU A 563 36.93 17.24 11.83
CA LEU A 563 36.58 15.86 11.58
C LEU A 563 35.59 15.79 10.41
N ASP A 564 35.93 15.04 9.35
CA ASP A 564 35.01 14.55 8.35
C ASP A 564 34.49 13.17 8.81
N LEU A 565 33.23 13.12 9.25
CA LEU A 565 32.60 11.94 9.81
C LEU A 565 31.80 11.19 8.73
N CYS A 566 31.93 9.88 8.65
CA CYS A 566 31.45 9.04 7.56
C CYS A 566 32.04 9.52 6.22
N ALA A 567 33.32 9.66 6.18
CA ALA A 567 34.08 10.37 5.14
C ALA A 567 34.05 9.67 3.76
N GLY A 568 33.71 8.39 3.72
CA GLY A 568 33.63 7.62 2.47
C GLY A 568 34.88 7.69 1.63
N THR A 569 34.73 8.13 0.39
CA THR A 569 35.84 8.30 -0.57
C THR A 569 36.56 9.66 -0.46
N LEU A 570 36.47 10.33 0.66
CA LEU A 570 37.22 11.57 1.02
C LEU A 570 36.87 12.81 0.15
N ASP A 571 35.75 12.87 -0.53
CA ASP A 571 35.37 14.02 -1.35
C ASP A 571 35.16 15.28 -0.51
N LEU A 572 34.62 15.14 0.71
CA LEU A 572 34.41 16.28 1.60
C LEU A 572 35.70 16.67 2.33
N ALA A 573 36.48 15.71 2.81
CA ALA A 573 37.78 15.92 3.40
C ALA A 573 38.72 16.67 2.45
N ALA A 574 38.77 16.32 1.17
CA ALA A 574 39.54 17.00 0.14
C ALA A 574 39.11 18.47 -0.04
N LEU A 575 37.81 18.74 -0.01
CA LEU A 575 37.30 20.13 -0.06
C LEU A 575 37.60 20.91 1.21
N VAL A 576 37.60 20.27 2.40
CA VAL A 576 38.03 20.91 3.66
C VAL A 576 39.51 21.29 3.59
N GLU A 577 40.39 20.38 3.13
CA GLU A 577 41.81 20.63 2.93
C GLU A 577 42.07 21.80 1.94
N GLU A 578 41.32 21.82 0.80
CA GLU A 578 41.38 22.90 -0.19
C GLU A 578 40.91 24.26 0.38
N THR A 579 39.81 24.27 1.15
CA THR A 579 39.13 25.48 1.62
C THR A 579 39.80 26.07 2.86
N PHE A 580 40.36 25.23 3.73
CA PHE A 580 40.97 25.59 5.02
C PHE A 580 42.38 25.03 5.16
N PRO A 581 43.37 25.56 4.43
CA PRO A 581 44.71 24.98 4.36
C PRO A 581 45.50 24.99 5.69
N LYS A 582 44.98 25.67 6.72
CA LYS A 582 45.55 25.65 8.09
C LYS A 582 44.90 24.60 8.99
N ALA A 583 43.84 23.99 8.55
CA ALA A 583 43.12 23.02 9.36
C ALA A 583 43.80 21.64 9.33
N HIS A 584 43.95 21.03 10.48
CA HIS A 584 44.28 19.62 10.59
C HIS A 584 43.01 18.78 10.35
N VAL A 585 42.94 18.13 9.21
CA VAL A 585 41.75 17.36 8.78
C VAL A 585 41.92 15.90 9.15
N VAL A 586 40.95 15.38 9.88
CA VAL A 586 40.82 13.95 10.20
C VAL A 586 39.58 13.40 9.50
N ALA A 587 39.72 12.34 8.74
CA ALA A 587 38.60 11.64 8.07
C ALA A 587 38.35 10.29 8.75
N CYS A 588 37.14 10.08 9.25
CA CYS A 588 36.78 8.86 9.94
C CYS A 588 35.64 8.16 9.19
N ASP A 589 35.83 6.86 8.89
CA ASP A 589 34.80 6.00 8.27
C ASP A 589 34.93 4.56 8.77
N ALA A 590 33.82 3.82 8.78
CA ALA A 590 33.81 2.41 9.16
C ALA A 590 34.41 1.50 8.07
N SER A 591 34.41 1.94 6.81
CA SER A 591 34.94 1.20 5.66
C SER A 591 36.39 1.59 5.34
N GLU A 592 37.32 0.72 5.61
CA GLU A 592 38.73 0.88 5.23
C GLU A 592 38.91 0.99 3.70
N LYS A 593 38.07 0.28 2.91
CA LYS A 593 38.15 0.31 1.44
C LYS A 593 37.72 1.66 0.87
N MET A 594 36.73 2.30 1.44
CA MET A 594 36.27 3.64 1.03
C MET A 594 37.38 4.66 1.28
N LEU A 595 37.96 4.66 2.47
CA LEU A 595 39.12 5.52 2.81
C LEU A 595 40.31 5.29 1.89
N ALA A 596 40.66 4.03 1.61
CA ALA A 596 41.77 3.67 0.73
C ALA A 596 41.58 4.20 -0.70
N LEU A 597 40.36 4.13 -1.26
CA LEU A 597 40.05 4.69 -2.57
C LEU A 597 40.15 6.22 -2.62
N GLY A 598 39.79 6.88 -1.53
CA GLY A 598 39.86 8.34 -1.42
C GLY A 598 41.26 8.90 -1.22
N ARG A 599 42.22 8.11 -0.74
CA ARG A 599 43.60 8.54 -0.42
C ARG A 599 44.28 9.34 -1.52
N ALA A 600 44.03 9.04 -2.78
CA ALA A 600 44.63 9.74 -3.93
C ALA A 600 44.07 11.18 -4.12
N LYS A 601 43.00 11.55 -3.43
CA LYS A 601 42.35 12.87 -3.53
C LYS A 601 42.89 13.89 -2.51
N VAL A 602 43.62 13.45 -1.48
CA VAL A 602 44.04 14.25 -0.34
C VAL A 602 45.56 14.15 -0.13
N GLN A 603 46.16 15.19 0.47
CA GLN A 603 47.60 15.23 0.71
C GLN A 603 47.96 15.08 2.19
N GLN A 604 47.30 15.82 3.09
CA GLN A 604 47.61 15.90 4.51
C GLN A 604 46.47 15.43 5.44
N VAL A 605 45.43 14.76 4.88
CA VAL A 605 44.32 14.26 5.67
C VAL A 605 44.72 13.00 6.43
N GLU A 606 44.52 12.98 7.74
CA GLU A 606 44.61 11.80 8.58
C GLU A 606 43.37 10.91 8.40
N CYS A 607 43.56 9.65 8.02
CA CYS A 607 42.42 8.72 7.84
C CYS A 607 42.41 7.70 8.99
N VAL A 608 41.27 7.61 9.65
CA VAL A 608 41.02 6.74 10.80
C VAL A 608 39.82 5.81 10.50
N VAL A 609 40.01 4.51 10.65
CA VAL A 609 38.89 3.54 10.62
C VAL A 609 38.23 3.57 11.98
N GLY A 610 36.92 3.89 12.02
CA GLY A 610 36.21 4.03 13.29
C GLY A 610 34.69 3.98 13.13
N ASP A 611 34.03 3.58 14.22
CA ASP A 611 32.56 3.56 14.30
C ASP A 611 32.07 4.93 14.80
N ALA A 612 31.14 5.55 14.07
CA ALA A 612 30.51 6.81 14.47
C ALA A 612 29.73 6.73 15.78
N LEU A 613 29.36 5.50 16.21
CA LEU A 613 28.69 5.24 17.48
C LEU A 613 29.68 5.09 18.67
N ALA A 614 30.97 5.04 18.40
CA ALA A 614 32.06 4.95 19.39
C ALA A 614 33.35 5.51 18.80
N LEU A 615 33.43 6.85 18.67
CA LEU A 615 34.50 7.52 17.99
C LEU A 615 35.86 7.36 18.75
N PRO A 616 36.92 6.94 18.08
CA PRO A 616 38.24 6.70 18.71
C PRO A 616 39.01 7.98 18.96
N PHE A 617 38.34 9.04 19.43
CA PHE A 617 38.92 10.34 19.72
C PHE A 617 38.62 10.79 21.15
N GLU A 618 39.51 11.59 21.71
CA GLU A 618 39.31 12.19 23.03
C GLU A 618 38.19 13.23 23.02
N ASP A 619 37.63 13.52 24.20
CA ASP A 619 36.64 14.57 24.39
C ASP A 619 37.20 15.93 23.99
N ALA A 620 36.35 16.79 23.44
CA ALA A 620 36.71 18.16 23.06
C ALA A 620 37.96 18.26 22.16
N SER A 621 38.08 17.37 21.16
CA SER A 621 39.25 17.27 20.27
C SER A 621 39.13 18.13 19.02
N PHE A 622 37.89 18.44 18.56
CA PHE A 622 37.65 19.08 17.27
C PHE A 622 36.96 20.44 17.40
N ASP A 623 37.39 21.40 16.60
CA ASP A 623 36.75 22.72 16.47
C ASP A 623 35.48 22.63 15.61
N ALA A 624 35.49 21.75 14.61
CA ALA A 624 34.31 21.46 13.77
C ALA A 624 34.23 19.97 13.38
N VAL A 625 33.00 19.48 13.24
CA VAL A 625 32.70 18.18 12.68
C VAL A 625 31.76 18.39 11.48
N VAL A 626 32.03 17.72 10.37
CA VAL A 626 31.16 17.71 9.20
C VAL A 626 30.81 16.28 8.84
N CYS A 627 29.52 16.03 8.46
CA CYS A 627 29.08 14.75 7.96
C CYS A 627 28.25 14.95 6.68
N GLY A 628 28.73 14.40 5.57
CA GLY A 628 28.07 14.51 4.28
C GLY A 628 27.40 13.18 3.87
N PHE A 629 26.06 13.12 3.86
CA PHE A 629 25.26 11.95 3.45
C PHE A 629 25.51 10.68 4.28
N GLY A 630 25.93 10.84 5.54
CA GLY A 630 26.33 9.75 6.42
C GLY A 630 25.35 9.48 7.58
N VAL A 631 24.71 10.53 8.14
CA VAL A 631 23.92 10.40 9.37
C VAL A 631 22.71 9.49 9.25
N ARG A 632 22.11 9.35 8.06
CA ARG A 632 20.98 8.44 7.82
C ARG A 632 21.35 6.97 7.90
N ASN A 633 22.65 6.65 7.80
CA ASN A 633 23.17 5.28 7.83
C ASN A 633 23.59 4.84 9.24
N LEU A 634 23.49 5.71 10.24
CA LEU A 634 23.83 5.38 11.62
C LEU A 634 22.78 4.45 12.22
N ALA A 635 23.23 3.33 12.79
CA ALA A 635 22.34 2.33 13.41
C ALA A 635 21.60 2.88 14.65
N ASP A 636 22.21 3.84 15.36
CA ASP A 636 21.62 4.60 16.47
C ASP A 636 22.01 6.08 16.30
N LEU A 637 21.08 6.84 15.74
CA LEU A 637 21.29 8.26 15.45
C LEU A 637 21.59 9.07 16.72
N ARG A 638 20.85 8.83 17.82
CA ARG A 638 21.07 9.54 19.08
C ARG A 638 22.43 9.27 19.69
N LYS A 639 22.86 8.00 19.66
CA LYS A 639 24.19 7.64 20.14
C LYS A 639 25.30 8.29 19.31
N GLY A 640 25.17 8.30 17.99
CA GLY A 640 26.10 9.00 17.10
C GLY A 640 26.17 10.50 17.36
N LEU A 641 25.03 11.17 17.56
CA LEU A 641 24.98 12.59 17.91
C LEU A 641 25.65 12.89 19.25
N ARG A 642 25.48 12.01 20.26
CA ARG A 642 26.20 12.16 21.56
C ARG A 642 27.71 12.03 21.40
N GLU A 643 28.18 11.12 20.54
CA GLU A 643 29.61 10.97 20.24
C GLU A 643 30.15 12.21 19.52
N VAL A 644 29.43 12.75 18.53
CA VAL A 644 29.79 14.02 17.88
C VAL A 644 29.88 15.15 18.90
N ARG A 645 28.92 15.28 19.80
CA ARG A 645 28.93 16.28 20.86
C ARG A 645 30.12 16.11 21.80
N ARG A 646 30.46 14.86 22.16
CA ARG A 646 31.58 14.53 23.04
C ARG A 646 32.93 14.98 22.46
N VAL A 647 33.13 14.73 21.18
CA VAL A 647 34.42 15.04 20.53
C VAL A 647 34.56 16.51 20.13
N LEU A 648 33.46 17.27 20.06
CA LEU A 648 33.47 18.70 19.79
C LEU A 648 33.95 19.51 21.00
N LYS A 649 34.82 20.49 20.74
CA LYS A 649 35.18 21.51 21.73
C LYS A 649 33.98 22.36 22.12
N PRO A 650 33.94 22.99 23.30
CA PRO A 650 32.92 23.98 23.64
C PRO A 650 32.80 25.05 22.52
N ARG A 651 31.55 25.35 22.11
CA ARG A 651 31.22 26.22 20.96
C ARG A 651 31.65 25.67 19.59
N GLY A 652 32.18 24.47 19.50
CA GLY A 652 32.48 23.80 18.24
C GLY A 652 31.23 23.65 17.37
N ILE A 653 31.39 23.52 16.08
CA ILE A 653 30.30 23.49 15.12
C ILE A 653 30.17 22.08 14.52
N PHE A 654 28.96 21.52 14.54
CA PHE A 654 28.58 20.34 13.76
C PHE A 654 27.78 20.76 12.54
N VAL A 655 28.19 20.32 11.35
CA VAL A 655 27.47 20.56 10.10
C VAL A 655 27.09 19.23 9.45
N THR A 656 25.81 19.04 9.21
CA THR A 656 25.30 17.90 8.50
C THR A 656 24.78 18.33 7.12
N LEU A 657 25.27 17.70 6.06
CA LEU A 657 24.72 17.79 4.72
C LEU A 657 24.02 16.47 4.41
N GLU A 658 22.68 16.47 4.26
CA GLU A 658 21.94 15.22 4.14
C GLU A 658 20.72 15.35 3.23
N LEU A 659 20.25 14.19 2.75
CA LEU A 659 19.00 14.02 2.01
C LEU A 659 17.91 13.67 3.02
N PHE A 660 17.28 14.67 3.60
CA PHE A 660 16.19 14.48 4.56
C PHE A 660 14.89 14.14 3.87
N ARG A 661 13.98 13.52 4.61
CA ARG A 661 12.64 13.22 4.12
C ARG A 661 11.90 14.51 3.71
N PRO A 662 11.46 14.66 2.44
CA PRO A 662 10.91 15.91 1.94
C PRO A 662 9.52 16.21 2.49
N ARG A 663 9.23 17.48 2.85
CA ARG A 663 7.93 17.93 3.37
C ARG A 663 6.93 18.40 2.31
N GLY A 664 7.39 19.05 1.25
CA GLY A 664 6.53 19.68 0.24
C GLY A 664 6.08 18.71 -0.85
N ALA A 665 4.86 18.88 -1.38
CA ALA A 665 4.37 18.09 -2.52
C ALA A 665 5.28 18.20 -3.76
N ALA A 666 5.82 19.39 -4.03
CA ALA A 666 6.78 19.62 -5.12
C ALA A 666 8.12 18.91 -4.89
N SER A 667 8.65 18.94 -3.66
CA SER A 667 9.87 18.25 -3.28
C SER A 667 9.67 16.73 -3.32
N ARG A 668 8.53 16.21 -2.83
CA ARG A 668 8.17 14.78 -2.94
C ARG A 668 8.00 14.32 -4.38
N PHE A 669 7.44 15.16 -5.27
CA PHE A 669 7.30 14.84 -6.69
C PHE A 669 8.67 14.77 -7.38
N VAL A 670 9.57 15.73 -7.12
CA VAL A 670 10.92 15.74 -7.70
C VAL A 670 11.75 14.57 -7.13
N HIS A 671 11.66 14.28 -5.83
CA HIS A 671 12.29 13.12 -5.22
C HIS A 671 11.66 11.80 -5.72
N GLY A 672 10.34 11.69 -5.73
CA GLY A 672 9.64 10.46 -6.14
C GLY A 672 9.83 10.13 -7.62
N ALA A 673 9.76 11.12 -8.51
CA ALA A 673 9.97 10.91 -9.95
C ALA A 673 11.45 10.68 -10.30
N GLY A 674 12.37 11.42 -9.67
CA GLY A 674 13.80 11.28 -9.89
C GLY A 674 14.35 9.96 -9.33
N LEU A 675 14.00 9.61 -8.09
CA LEU A 675 14.46 8.40 -7.41
C LEU A 675 13.82 7.12 -7.96
N ARG A 676 12.53 7.18 -8.31
CA ARG A 676 11.75 5.98 -8.69
C ARG A 676 11.91 5.58 -10.16
N TYR A 677 12.21 6.56 -11.05
CA TYR A 677 12.31 6.31 -12.50
C TYR A 677 13.69 6.58 -13.09
N ALA A 678 14.38 7.64 -12.68
CA ALA A 678 15.69 7.96 -13.24
C ALA A 678 16.83 7.15 -12.61
N LEU A 679 16.80 6.91 -11.30
CA LEU A 679 17.82 6.18 -10.56
C LEU A 679 17.94 4.70 -10.94
N PRO A 680 16.85 3.88 -10.99
CA PRO A 680 16.97 2.48 -11.37
C PRO A 680 17.44 2.28 -12.81
N VAL A 681 17.03 3.17 -13.73
CA VAL A 681 17.43 3.12 -15.15
C VAL A 681 18.91 3.51 -15.30
N LEU A 682 19.36 4.55 -14.60
CA LEU A 682 20.76 4.97 -14.59
C LEU A 682 21.64 3.98 -13.82
N GLY A 683 21.11 3.37 -12.76
CA GLY A 683 21.79 2.37 -11.96
C GLY A 683 22.03 1.06 -12.69
N ALA A 684 21.02 0.53 -13.34
CA ALA A 684 21.14 -0.67 -14.16
C ALA A 684 22.12 -0.48 -15.34
N ALA A 685 22.23 0.77 -15.87
CA ALA A 685 23.12 1.10 -16.96
C ALA A 685 24.58 1.30 -16.52
N LEU A 686 24.82 1.74 -15.27
CA LEU A 686 26.15 2.22 -14.83
C LEU A 686 26.87 1.33 -13.80
N ALA A 687 26.16 0.58 -12.96
CA ALA A 687 26.80 -0.06 -11.79
C ALA A 687 26.53 -1.56 -11.60
N LYS A 688 25.60 -2.19 -12.31
CA LYS A 688 25.23 -3.64 -12.17
C LYS A 688 24.86 -4.09 -10.73
N ASP A 689 24.65 -3.18 -9.78
CA ASP A 689 24.29 -3.49 -8.39
C ASP A 689 22.94 -2.82 -8.01
N ARG A 690 21.87 -3.55 -8.19
CA ARG A 690 20.49 -3.10 -7.95
C ARG A 690 20.18 -2.92 -6.45
N GLU A 691 20.74 -3.77 -5.59
CA GLU A 691 20.51 -3.75 -4.14
C GLU A 691 20.96 -2.44 -3.48
N ALA A 692 22.11 -1.91 -3.89
CA ALA A 692 22.64 -0.66 -3.33
C ALA A 692 21.77 0.55 -3.69
N TYR A 693 21.06 0.53 -4.82
CA TYR A 693 20.14 1.61 -5.21
C TYR A 693 18.79 1.52 -4.49
N GLU A 694 18.32 0.31 -4.27
CA GLU A 694 17.10 0.06 -3.47
C GLU A 694 17.36 0.52 -2.03
N TYR A 695 18.51 0.17 -1.44
CA TYR A 695 18.92 0.66 -0.11
C TYR A 695 18.99 2.19 -0.02
N LEU A 696 19.55 2.87 -1.03
CA LEU A 696 19.65 4.32 -1.04
C LEU A 696 18.27 4.98 -1.03
N ALA A 697 17.33 4.50 -1.84
CA ALA A 697 15.96 4.99 -1.87
C ALA A 697 15.24 4.71 -0.54
N GLU A 698 15.38 3.52 0.01
CA GLU A 698 14.80 3.11 1.29
C GLU A 698 15.37 3.93 2.47
N SER A 699 16.68 4.15 2.51
CA SER A 699 17.33 4.93 3.58
C SER A 699 16.89 6.39 3.59
N MET A 700 16.58 6.96 2.42
CA MET A 700 16.05 8.33 2.31
C MET A 700 14.58 8.43 2.72
N GLU A 701 13.75 7.46 2.31
CA GLU A 701 12.32 7.41 2.69
C GLU A 701 12.12 7.12 4.18
N GLY A 702 13.00 6.31 4.77
CA GLY A 702 12.98 5.93 6.18
C GLY A 702 13.57 6.95 7.12
N PHE A 703 14.32 7.98 6.62
CA PHE A 703 14.96 8.95 7.47
C PHE A 703 14.01 10.04 7.98
N VAL A 704 14.43 10.77 9.03
CA VAL A 704 13.67 11.86 9.63
C VAL A 704 13.54 13.08 8.71
N THR A 705 12.58 13.98 8.98
CA THR A 705 12.52 15.29 8.33
C THR A 705 13.59 16.21 8.91
N ARG A 706 14.03 17.25 8.16
CA ARG A 706 15.02 18.22 8.62
C ARG A 706 14.69 18.79 9.99
N GLU A 707 13.47 19.22 10.21
CA GLU A 707 13.05 19.83 11.47
C GLU A 707 12.89 18.80 12.62
N ALA A 708 12.63 17.53 12.31
CA ALA A 708 12.71 16.48 13.32
C ALA A 708 14.17 16.23 13.73
N TYR A 709 15.08 16.31 12.78
CA TYR A 709 16.50 16.20 13.04
C TYR A 709 17.05 17.42 13.82
N GLU A 710 16.61 18.64 13.51
CA GLU A 710 16.94 19.85 14.28
C GLU A 710 16.51 19.72 15.74
N ARG A 711 15.26 19.29 15.99
CA ARG A 711 14.79 19.02 17.37
C ARG A 711 15.60 17.93 18.06
N LEU A 712 15.97 16.89 17.33
CA LEU A 712 16.80 15.82 17.88
C LEU A 712 18.17 16.32 18.33
N LEU A 713 18.80 17.21 17.57
CA LEU A 713 20.04 17.86 17.96
C LEU A 713 19.88 18.72 19.24
N GLU A 714 18.76 19.45 19.34
CA GLU A 714 18.43 20.23 20.54
C GLU A 714 18.22 19.31 21.77
N GLU A 715 17.48 18.21 21.60
CA GLU A 715 17.26 17.20 22.64
C GLU A 715 18.59 16.55 23.12
N GLU A 716 19.53 16.32 22.20
CA GLU A 716 20.86 15.79 22.55
C GLU A 716 21.81 16.88 23.06
N GLY A 717 21.33 18.11 23.29
CA GLY A 717 22.03 19.19 23.99
C GLY A 717 22.94 20.05 23.09
N PHE A 718 22.67 20.09 21.79
CA PHE A 718 23.23 21.11 20.90
C PHE A 718 22.39 22.38 20.94
N GLY A 719 23.02 23.54 20.63
CA GLY A 719 22.29 24.78 20.45
C GLY A 719 23.21 26.00 20.29
N PRO A 720 22.82 26.97 19.48
CA PRO A 720 21.66 27.00 18.58
C PRO A 720 21.78 26.05 17.39
N VAL A 721 20.58 25.61 16.86
CA VAL A 721 20.50 24.76 15.67
C VAL A 721 19.77 25.53 14.57
N ASP A 722 20.31 25.54 13.36
CA ASP A 722 19.69 26.15 12.18
C ASP A 722 19.88 25.30 10.91
N GLY A 723 18.85 25.22 10.09
CA GLY A 723 18.85 24.43 8.86
C GLY A 723 18.46 25.22 7.61
N THR A 724 19.03 24.86 6.48
CA THR A 724 18.78 25.49 5.17
C THR A 724 18.53 24.42 4.11
N ASP A 725 17.41 24.55 3.38
CA ASP A 725 17.11 23.68 2.25
C ASP A 725 17.86 24.08 0.99
N LEU A 726 18.39 23.12 0.26
CA LEU A 726 19.13 23.29 -0.98
C LEU A 726 18.31 22.69 -2.14
N THR A 727 18.41 23.32 -3.31
CA THR A 727 17.84 22.81 -4.58
C THR A 727 16.39 22.32 -4.42
N LEU A 728 15.49 23.22 -4.00
CA LEU A 728 14.06 22.92 -3.77
C LEU A 728 13.81 21.81 -2.73
N GLY A 729 14.71 21.64 -1.76
CA GLY A 729 14.59 20.64 -0.70
C GLY A 729 15.09 19.24 -1.09
N MET A 730 15.90 19.12 -2.15
CA MET A 730 16.55 17.85 -2.49
C MET A 730 17.59 17.44 -1.47
N ALA A 731 18.34 18.41 -0.94
CA ALA A 731 19.25 18.22 0.18
C ALA A 731 19.04 19.36 1.16
N SER A 732 19.50 19.20 2.39
CA SER A 732 19.53 20.28 3.38
C SER A 732 20.83 20.26 4.15
N ILE A 733 21.23 21.43 4.64
CA ILE A 733 22.34 21.59 5.57
C ILE A 733 21.73 21.96 6.92
N VAL A 734 22.19 21.29 7.97
CA VAL A 734 21.85 21.62 9.35
C VAL A 734 23.15 21.91 10.09
N ARG A 735 23.20 23.06 10.75
CA ARG A 735 24.30 23.48 11.60
C ARG A 735 23.86 23.48 13.05
N ALA A 736 24.68 22.93 13.92
CA ALA A 736 24.45 22.87 15.35
C ALA A 736 25.70 23.24 16.12
N HIS A 737 25.57 23.94 17.23
CA HIS A 737 26.69 24.33 18.08
C HIS A 737 26.81 23.45 19.32
N ALA A 738 28.01 23.03 19.68
CA ALA A 738 28.23 22.38 20.96
C ALA A 738 27.98 23.37 22.11
N PRO A 739 27.49 22.91 23.28
CA PRO A 739 27.21 23.78 24.43
C PRO A 739 28.45 24.52 24.91
N ARG A 740 28.27 25.61 25.61
CA ARG A 740 29.36 26.36 26.29
C ARG A 740 29.93 25.51 27.43
N SER A 741 31.18 25.79 27.83
CA SER A 741 31.71 25.13 29.02
C SER A 741 31.02 25.59 30.29
N ALA A 742 30.86 24.73 31.30
CA ALA A 742 30.28 25.07 32.59
C ALA A 742 30.91 26.28 33.28
N ARG A 743 32.20 26.62 32.97
CA ARG A 743 32.91 27.82 33.48
C ARG A 743 32.44 29.10 32.74
N GLU A 744 32.01 29.01 31.50
CA GLU A 744 31.54 30.18 30.74
C GLU A 744 30.06 30.49 31.04
N GLU A 745 29.25 29.49 31.43
CA GLU A 745 27.90 29.71 31.91
C GLU A 745 27.85 30.36 33.29
N ALA A 746 28.81 30.08 34.15
CA ALA A 746 28.94 30.68 35.46
C ALA A 746 29.49 32.13 35.45
N ALA A 747 29.93 32.62 34.30
CA ALA A 747 30.53 33.97 34.15
C ALA A 747 29.55 35.00 33.51
N GLN A 748 28.32 34.59 33.19
CA GLN A 748 27.20 35.46 32.82
C GLN A 748 26.15 35.49 33.92
#